data_441ea4839323507864c33eaf1503f9fe
#
_entry.id   441ea4839323507864c33eaf1503f9fe
#
_cell.length_a   1.000
_cell.length_b   1.000
_cell.length_c   1.000
_cell.angle_alpha   90.00
_cell.angle_beta   90.00
_cell.angle_gamma   90.00
#
_symmetry.space_group_name_H-M   'P 1'
#
loop_
_entity.id
_entity.type
_entity.pdbx_description
1 polymer ?
#
loop_
_entity_poly.entity_id
_entity_poly.type
_entity_poly.pdbx_seq_one_letter_code
_entity_poly.pdbx_strand_id
1 'polypeptide(L)'
;MVVVTAGHVDHGKSTLLRALTGTDPDRTEEERRRGLTIDLGFVWTSVPTTGDDPAEDDPYVDERDRDDRHGDLRNKDHRRDGIRDGGHRRGDPGKKDHRRAAGQLGPGPDSVTADAITADTGAGGIGHGGLKDRERRDERVAFVDVPGHERFLATMLAGAGPAPPVLFTVAADGGWMPQSQEHALALDALGVRDGILVMTRCDLADPGPARDRARAALSGTGLARLPSVAVSARTGDGLPELVHALAALRDRMQPPRPRAPVRLWADRAFTLPGHGLVVTGTLQEGTLTKGDVLDAGPGRARLTVRGLQELGRTVRASTGPARVAVNLRGDPPREGLRGTALCPPGTSLHSAVADVRLGGPLLGRATAEVTVHIGSAAVPARVRRFGRGTARLTLTRPLPLRVGDRAVLTAHRRVVGSAVVLDPVPPYVGPRRAGGARAAALAGHPGTPDAEHEIASRGFVRLDTLRGIGVDTTAIAPVAGGWLVSPAERRRIAGEVSAATADGEPVDATALGARLGLPDGVPLGALLPPALVLRAGRVVRADGAGPLSAAARDLVRSLEAALAEGSFGAPTPAQLTALGVGGHDLALAVRSGRLVRLSGTVHVAARVPEAAARALAPLGAGPFTVSEARRIWNVPRRIALPLIEYLDRAGVTRRGTDDLRTLCGAREDGTWTTSG
;
A
#
# COMPACT_ATOMS: atom_id res chain seq x y z
N MET A 1 -9.99 13.91 11.67
CA MET A 1 -8.52 14.10 11.84
C MET A 1 -8.08 13.60 13.22
N VAL A 2 -6.89 13.03 13.37
CA VAL A 2 -6.30 12.66 14.68
C VAL A 2 -5.11 13.58 14.95
N VAL A 3 -5.00 14.15 16.15
CA VAL A 3 -3.94 15.08 16.55
C VAL A 3 -3.31 14.57 17.85
N VAL A 4 -1.98 14.59 17.95
CA VAL A 4 -1.27 14.22 19.18
C VAL A 4 -0.84 15.47 19.94
N THR A 5 -0.90 15.47 21.28
CA THR A 5 -0.27 16.52 22.08
C THR A 5 1.22 16.25 22.27
N ALA A 6 2.03 17.28 22.49
CA ALA A 6 3.43 17.16 22.86
C ALA A 6 3.86 18.35 23.72
N GLY A 7 4.95 18.20 24.45
CA GLY A 7 5.48 19.24 25.34
C GLY A 7 5.74 18.74 26.77
N HIS A 8 6.30 19.58 27.61
CA HIS A 8 6.64 19.27 29.00
C HIS A 8 5.40 18.90 29.84
N VAL A 9 5.60 18.17 30.97
CA VAL A 9 4.52 17.71 31.83
C VAL A 9 3.63 18.88 32.31
N ASP A 10 4.21 19.97 32.77
CA ASP A 10 3.47 21.11 33.34
C ASP A 10 3.08 22.20 32.33
N HIS A 11 3.18 21.93 31.04
CA HIS A 11 2.81 22.87 29.98
C HIS A 11 1.30 22.87 29.65
N GLY A 12 0.45 22.26 30.48
CA GLY A 12 -0.99 22.38 30.41
C GLY A 12 -1.66 21.63 29.24
N LYS A 13 -1.05 20.53 28.74
CA LYS A 13 -1.63 19.70 27.65
C LYS A 13 -3.06 19.24 27.96
N SER A 14 -3.23 18.48 29.04
CA SER A 14 -4.55 17.94 29.44
C SER A 14 -5.53 19.05 29.81
N THR A 15 -5.05 20.15 30.43
CA THR A 15 -5.88 21.33 30.75
C THR A 15 -6.38 22.02 29.48
N LEU A 16 -5.50 22.15 28.45
CA LEU A 16 -5.89 22.71 27.15
C LEU A 16 -6.93 21.83 26.47
N LEU A 17 -6.72 20.51 26.46
CA LEU A 17 -7.70 19.59 25.87
C LEU A 17 -9.04 19.63 26.59
N ARG A 18 -9.03 19.71 27.93
CA ARG A 18 -10.25 19.87 28.71
C ARG A 18 -11.01 21.17 28.35
N ALA A 19 -10.28 22.26 28.16
CA ALA A 19 -10.89 23.54 27.76
C ALA A 19 -11.49 23.48 26.34
N LEU A 20 -10.81 22.78 25.40
CA LEU A 20 -11.28 22.63 24.02
C LEU A 20 -12.45 21.64 23.86
N THR A 21 -12.52 20.61 24.69
CA THR A 21 -13.42 19.45 24.45
C THR A 21 -14.51 19.31 25.53
N GLY A 22 -14.37 20.04 26.64
CA GLY A 22 -15.21 19.86 27.83
C GLY A 22 -14.98 18.51 28.56
N THR A 23 -14.05 17.67 28.10
CA THR A 23 -13.81 16.31 28.62
C THR A 23 -12.40 16.20 29.16
N ASP A 24 -12.25 15.57 30.34
CA ASP A 24 -10.93 15.30 30.93
C ASP A 24 -10.26 14.11 30.25
N PRO A 25 -9.07 14.27 29.64
CA PRO A 25 -8.32 13.16 29.07
C PRO A 25 -7.75 12.20 30.13
N ASP A 26 -7.49 12.67 31.36
CA ASP A 26 -6.95 11.88 32.46
C ASP A 26 -8.06 11.03 33.12
N ARG A 27 -8.01 9.71 32.92
CA ARG A 27 -9.09 8.78 33.26
C ARG A 27 -8.86 8.02 34.55
N THR A 28 -7.60 7.81 34.96
CA THR A 28 -7.27 7.02 36.15
C THR A 28 -7.26 7.87 37.40
N GLU A 29 -7.67 7.30 38.55
CA GLU A 29 -7.55 7.99 39.85
C GLU A 29 -6.10 8.32 40.18
N GLU A 30 -5.15 7.51 39.72
CA GLU A 30 -3.72 7.72 39.93
C GLU A 30 -3.22 8.97 39.17
N GLU A 31 -3.67 9.18 37.93
CA GLU A 31 -3.34 10.37 37.14
C GLU A 31 -3.91 11.64 37.82
N ARG A 32 -5.18 11.58 38.21
CA ARG A 32 -5.83 12.72 38.93
C ARG A 32 -5.15 13.02 40.26
N ARG A 33 -4.76 11.99 41.03
CA ARG A 33 -4.08 12.16 42.30
C ARG A 33 -2.68 12.74 42.17
N ARG A 34 -1.95 12.32 41.11
CA ARG A 34 -0.57 12.77 40.85
C ARG A 34 -0.49 14.05 40.03
N GLY A 35 -1.59 14.48 39.41
CA GLY A 35 -1.64 15.65 38.53
C GLY A 35 -0.79 15.50 37.27
N LEU A 36 -0.56 14.25 36.81
CA LEU A 36 0.24 14.00 35.61
C LEU A 36 -0.33 12.83 34.80
N THR A 37 -0.34 12.96 33.48
CA THR A 37 -0.75 11.93 32.54
C THR A 37 0.29 10.80 32.52
N ILE A 38 -0.12 9.56 32.75
CA ILE A 38 0.71 8.36 32.82
C ILE A 38 0.53 7.51 31.56
N ASP A 39 -0.71 7.36 31.11
CA ASP A 39 -1.09 6.60 29.92
C ASP A 39 -1.68 7.53 28.84
N LEU A 40 -2.03 6.99 27.67
CA LEU A 40 -2.61 7.78 26.60
C LEU A 40 -4.05 8.24 26.95
N GLY A 41 -4.31 9.54 26.95
CA GLY A 41 -5.65 10.11 27.06
C GLY A 41 -6.31 10.25 25.68
N PHE A 42 -7.65 10.17 25.61
CA PHE A 42 -8.37 10.31 24.34
C PHE A 42 -9.61 11.14 24.54
N VAL A 43 -9.67 12.25 23.79
CA VAL A 43 -10.83 13.16 23.75
C VAL A 43 -11.05 13.62 22.32
N TRP A 44 -12.22 14.18 22.03
CA TRP A 44 -12.55 14.70 20.70
C TRP A 44 -13.46 15.92 20.79
N THR A 45 -13.43 16.75 19.76
CA THR A 45 -14.35 17.87 19.58
C THR A 45 -14.68 18.05 18.10
N SER A 46 -15.73 18.80 17.80
CA SER A 46 -16.01 19.27 16.45
C SER A 46 -15.30 20.60 16.21
N VAL A 47 -14.83 20.82 14.99
CA VAL A 47 -14.27 22.10 14.53
C VAL A 47 -15.07 22.58 13.32
N PRO A 48 -15.28 23.91 13.16
CA PRO A 48 -16.05 24.45 12.04
C PRO A 48 -15.37 24.13 10.70
N THR A 49 -16.14 24.09 9.62
CA THR A 49 -15.63 24.09 8.26
C THR A 49 -15.09 25.47 7.91
N THR A 50 -13.94 25.54 7.22
CA THR A 50 -13.41 26.82 6.75
C THR A 50 -14.31 27.34 5.63
N GLY A 51 -15.22 28.23 5.96
CA GLY A 51 -16.25 28.77 5.04
C GLY A 51 -17.53 29.14 5.76
N ASP A 52 -17.74 28.62 6.95
CA ASP A 52 -18.82 29.07 7.83
C ASP A 52 -18.37 30.32 8.56
N ASP A 53 -18.95 31.47 8.19
CA ASP A 53 -18.72 32.76 8.86
C ASP A 53 -19.26 32.63 10.30
N PRO A 54 -18.46 32.81 11.37
CA PRO A 54 -18.91 32.62 12.75
C PRO A 54 -20.00 33.63 13.20
N ALA A 55 -20.48 34.48 12.30
CA ALA A 55 -21.51 35.47 12.61
C ALA A 55 -22.96 34.92 12.49
N GLU A 56 -23.19 33.69 11.96
CA GLU A 56 -24.57 33.21 11.77
C GLU A 56 -25.03 32.07 12.69
N ASP A 57 -24.14 31.43 13.47
CA ASP A 57 -24.52 30.36 14.41
C ASP A 57 -23.90 30.60 15.80
N ASP A 58 -24.40 31.61 16.54
CA ASP A 58 -24.22 31.68 17.99
C ASP A 58 -25.25 30.75 18.66
N PRO A 59 -24.88 29.59 19.22
CA PRO A 59 -25.83 28.70 19.89
C PRO A 59 -26.38 29.25 21.23
N TYR A 60 -26.05 30.51 21.59
CA TYR A 60 -26.51 31.19 22.78
C TYR A 60 -27.48 32.34 22.53
N VAL A 61 -27.97 32.53 21.29
CA VAL A 61 -29.07 33.45 21.06
C VAL A 61 -30.37 32.75 21.42
N ASP A 62 -30.88 33.07 22.63
CA ASP A 62 -32.15 32.63 23.16
C ASP A 62 -33.29 33.00 22.17
N GLU A 63 -34.07 32.00 21.72
CA GLU A 63 -35.23 32.16 20.81
C GLU A 63 -36.34 33.11 21.34
N ARG A 64 -36.11 33.83 22.41
CA ARG A 64 -37.10 34.76 23.00
C ARG A 64 -37.09 36.14 22.42
N ASP A 65 -36.17 36.54 21.56
CA ASP A 65 -36.07 37.91 21.02
C ASP A 65 -36.55 38.09 19.57
N ARG A 66 -37.24 37.10 18.98
CA ARG A 66 -37.74 37.21 17.58
C ARG A 66 -39.22 37.62 17.44
N ASP A 67 -39.93 37.96 18.55
CA ASP A 67 -41.38 38.23 18.45
C ASP A 67 -41.82 39.65 18.87
N ASP A 68 -40.93 40.65 18.88
CA ASP A 68 -41.32 42.05 19.19
C ASP A 68 -40.96 43.04 18.08
N ARG A 69 -41.54 42.86 16.89
CA ARG A 69 -41.78 43.97 15.94
C ARG A 69 -43.04 43.72 15.15
N HIS A 70 -44.20 43.94 15.78
CA HIS A 70 -45.37 44.56 15.12
C HIS A 70 -46.51 44.76 16.11
N GLY A 71 -46.90 46.04 16.30
CA GLY A 71 -48.30 46.44 16.52
C GLY A 71 -48.76 46.70 17.93
N ASP A 72 -48.54 47.92 18.37
CA ASP A 72 -49.57 48.88 18.76
C ASP A 72 -50.64 48.56 19.83
N LEU A 73 -50.56 49.37 20.94
CA LEU A 73 -51.61 49.96 21.70
C LEU A 73 -52.67 49.15 22.46
N ARG A 74 -52.65 49.38 23.75
CA ARG A 74 -53.75 49.55 24.68
C ARG A 74 -53.82 48.68 25.94
N ASN A 75 -53.31 49.29 27.02
CA ASN A 75 -54.04 49.67 28.24
C ASN A 75 -54.68 48.60 29.14
N LYS A 76 -54.35 48.77 30.43
CA LYS A 76 -55.12 48.59 31.66
C LYS A 76 -54.82 47.41 32.59
N ASP A 77 -54.24 47.85 33.73
CA ASP A 77 -54.66 47.63 35.11
C ASP A 77 -55.03 46.23 35.62
N HIS A 78 -54.39 45.83 36.64
CA HIS A 78 -54.71 45.58 38.01
C HIS A 78 -53.87 44.50 38.69
N ARG A 79 -53.12 44.96 39.70
CA ARG A 79 -53.19 44.66 41.14
C ARG A 79 -53.14 43.21 41.62
N ARG A 80 -52.12 43.02 42.45
CA ARG A 80 -52.13 42.54 43.83
C ARG A 80 -51.91 41.10 44.20
N ASP A 81 -50.87 40.94 45.01
CA ASP A 81 -50.82 40.34 46.36
C ASP A 81 -50.61 38.81 46.50
N GLY A 82 -49.60 38.51 47.34
CA GLY A 82 -49.69 37.52 48.38
C GLY A 82 -48.44 36.60 48.48
N ILE A 83 -47.42 36.94 49.18
CA ILE A 83 -46.97 36.67 50.56
C ILE A 83 -47.22 35.25 51.10
N ARG A 84 -46.12 34.71 51.63
CA ARG A 84 -45.83 33.75 52.73
C ARG A 84 -45.28 32.39 52.33
N ASP A 85 -44.16 32.07 52.83
CA ASP A 85 -43.57 31.85 54.17
C ASP A 85 -43.52 30.35 54.58
N GLY A 86 -42.39 29.94 55.09
CA GLY A 86 -42.21 28.88 56.10
C GLY A 86 -41.76 27.51 55.64
N GLY A 87 -40.66 27.07 56.03
CA GLY A 87 -40.22 26.63 57.29
C GLY A 87 -39.12 25.60 57.29
N HIS A 88 -38.22 25.82 58.14
CA HIS A 88 -37.15 24.95 58.63
C HIS A 88 -37.54 23.50 58.96
N ARG A 89 -36.60 22.55 58.83
CA ARG A 89 -36.13 21.76 59.99
C ARG A 89 -34.85 20.97 59.70
N ARG A 90 -33.97 21.09 60.68
CA ARG A 90 -32.72 20.39 60.96
C ARG A 90 -32.97 18.95 61.42
N GLY A 91 -31.92 18.12 61.33
CA GLY A 91 -31.79 16.86 62.05
C GLY A 91 -30.49 16.13 61.77
N ASP A 92 -29.58 16.21 62.70
CA ASP A 92 -28.26 15.60 62.86
C ASP A 92 -28.41 14.35 63.75
N PRO A 93 -27.34 13.63 64.20
CA PRO A 93 -26.53 12.60 63.58
C PRO A 93 -26.53 11.26 64.35
N GLY A 94 -25.74 10.27 63.89
CA GLY A 94 -25.16 9.26 64.78
C GLY A 94 -25.32 7.81 64.37
N LYS A 95 -24.31 7.11 64.12
CA LYS A 95 -23.57 6.19 64.98
C LYS A 95 -22.61 5.28 64.21
N LYS A 96 -21.45 5.19 64.79
CA LYS A 96 -20.34 4.25 64.48
C LYS A 96 -20.76 2.80 64.66
N ASP A 97 -20.18 1.88 63.87
CA ASP A 97 -19.62 0.66 64.44
C ASP A 97 -18.49 0.10 63.57
N HIS A 98 -17.46 -0.30 64.29
CA HIS A 98 -16.24 -0.96 63.85
C HIS A 98 -16.49 -2.47 63.62
N ARG A 99 -15.84 -3.03 62.57
CA ARG A 99 -15.23 -4.38 62.63
C ARG A 99 -14.17 -4.63 61.53
N ARG A 100 -12.94 -4.75 61.96
CA ARG A 100 -11.78 -5.61 61.59
C ARG A 100 -11.71 -6.26 60.19
N ALA A 101 -10.71 -5.84 59.45
CA ALA A 101 -9.53 -6.53 58.88
C ALA A 101 -9.67 -7.99 58.41
N ALA A 102 -9.53 -8.19 57.10
CA ALA A 102 -8.79 -9.31 56.53
C ALA A 102 -8.16 -8.82 55.20
N GLY A 103 -6.84 -8.97 55.08
CA GLY A 103 -6.06 -8.50 53.95
C GLY A 103 -6.40 -9.27 52.68
N GLN A 104 -6.52 -8.54 51.62
CA GLN A 104 -6.41 -9.05 50.26
C GLN A 104 -5.51 -8.12 49.46
N LEU A 105 -4.55 -8.76 48.79
CA LEU A 105 -3.63 -8.20 47.80
C LEU A 105 -4.39 -7.36 46.79
N GLY A 106 -3.96 -6.13 46.57
CA GLY A 106 -4.53 -5.23 45.61
C GLY A 106 -4.34 -5.72 44.16
N PRO A 107 -5.29 -5.48 43.30
CA PRO A 107 -5.15 -5.80 41.88
C PRO A 107 -4.10 -4.85 41.24
N GLY A 108 -3.30 -5.43 40.32
CA GLY A 108 -2.31 -4.73 39.52
C GLY A 108 -2.91 -3.63 38.63
N PRO A 109 -2.10 -2.85 37.90
CA PRO A 109 -2.46 -1.58 37.28
C PRO A 109 -3.40 -1.61 36.07
N ASP A 110 -4.21 -2.66 35.89
CA ASP A 110 -5.03 -2.90 34.68
C ASP A 110 -6.54 -2.64 34.84
N SER A 111 -6.97 -1.96 35.92
CA SER A 111 -8.40 -1.62 36.04
C SER A 111 -8.78 -0.38 35.23
N VAL A 112 -9.02 -0.58 33.93
CA VAL A 112 -9.74 0.39 33.10
C VAL A 112 -11.24 0.25 33.39
N THR A 113 -11.85 1.26 33.99
CA THR A 113 -13.29 1.31 34.28
C THR A 113 -14.11 1.20 32.99
N ALA A 114 -15.13 0.37 33.02
CA ALA A 114 -16.03 0.03 31.92
C ALA A 114 -16.87 1.23 31.37
N ASP A 115 -16.79 2.40 31.98
CA ASP A 115 -17.71 3.51 31.75
C ASP A 115 -17.53 4.25 30.41
N ALA A 116 -16.47 3.98 29.66
CA ALA A 116 -16.24 4.61 28.34
C ALA A 116 -16.88 3.84 27.16
N ILE A 117 -17.42 2.65 27.40
CA ILE A 117 -18.01 1.77 26.34
C ILE A 117 -19.51 1.56 26.56
N THR A 118 -20.05 1.85 27.75
CA THR A 118 -21.45 1.56 28.13
C THR A 118 -22.41 2.76 28.04
N ALA A 119 -21.97 3.93 27.66
CA ALA A 119 -22.86 5.07 27.48
C ALA A 119 -23.47 5.10 26.07
N ASP A 120 -24.29 4.17 25.71
CA ASP A 120 -25.46 4.29 24.84
C ASP A 120 -26.12 2.93 24.54
N THR A 121 -26.94 2.43 25.47
CA THR A 121 -27.99 1.45 25.19
C THR A 121 -29.35 2.09 25.43
N GLY A 122 -29.63 3.17 24.74
CA GLY A 122 -30.94 3.81 24.63
C GLY A 122 -31.61 3.41 23.32
N ALA A 123 -32.66 2.60 23.40
CA ALA A 123 -33.53 2.28 22.27
C ALA A 123 -34.17 3.55 21.69
N GLY A 124 -34.07 3.74 20.38
CA GLY A 124 -34.79 4.84 19.72
C GLY A 124 -34.44 5.01 18.24
N GLY A 125 -35.34 4.55 17.36
CA GLY A 125 -35.62 5.22 16.08
C GLY A 125 -34.69 4.95 14.90
N ILE A 126 -35.13 4.12 13.97
CA ILE A 126 -34.63 4.06 12.58
C ILE A 126 -34.96 5.40 11.90
N GLY A 127 -33.97 6.27 11.74
CA GLY A 127 -34.06 7.55 11.05
C GLY A 127 -33.03 7.67 9.94
N HIS A 128 -33.47 8.08 8.77
CA HIS A 128 -32.71 8.38 7.56
C HIS A 128 -31.59 9.42 7.84
N GLY A 129 -30.37 8.98 8.16
CA GLY A 129 -29.24 9.84 8.56
C GLY A 129 -27.94 9.64 7.77
N GLY A 130 -27.94 8.94 6.63
CA GLY A 130 -26.69 8.48 6.00
C GLY A 130 -25.77 9.56 5.43
N LEU A 131 -26.26 10.71 4.97
CA LEU A 131 -25.45 11.78 4.37
C LEU A 131 -25.01 12.82 5.41
N LYS A 132 -25.91 13.27 6.29
CA LYS A 132 -25.58 14.25 7.34
C LYS A 132 -24.61 13.72 8.41
N ASP A 133 -24.65 12.39 8.70
CA ASP A 133 -23.69 11.77 9.62
C ASP A 133 -22.28 11.59 9.00
N ARG A 134 -22.17 11.57 7.67
CA ARG A 134 -20.89 11.50 6.97
C ARG A 134 -20.21 12.87 6.93
N GLU A 135 -20.96 13.93 6.66
CA GLU A 135 -20.48 15.31 6.68
C GLU A 135 -20.01 15.72 8.10
N ARG A 136 -20.76 15.37 9.15
CA ARG A 136 -20.35 15.63 10.54
C ARG A 136 -19.13 14.85 11.02
N ARG A 137 -18.70 13.76 10.33
CA ARG A 137 -17.47 13.04 10.67
C ARG A 137 -16.22 13.78 10.23
N ASP A 138 -16.26 14.46 9.11
CA ASP A 138 -15.12 15.21 8.57
C ASP A 138 -14.80 16.46 9.42
N GLU A 139 -15.75 16.93 10.22
CA GLU A 139 -15.61 18.06 11.14
C GLU A 139 -14.94 17.69 12.48
N ARG A 140 -14.82 16.40 12.82
CA ARG A 140 -14.33 15.98 14.13
C ARG A 140 -12.82 15.84 14.18
N VAL A 141 -12.26 16.34 15.29
CA VAL A 141 -10.84 16.18 15.64
C VAL A 141 -10.75 15.33 16.90
N ALA A 142 -10.02 14.21 16.78
CA ALA A 142 -9.65 13.37 17.90
C ALA A 142 -8.28 13.79 18.42
N PHE A 143 -8.12 13.88 19.73
CA PHE A 143 -6.86 14.18 20.38
C PHE A 143 -6.33 12.95 21.11
N VAL A 144 -5.03 12.70 20.93
CA VAL A 144 -4.27 11.73 21.70
C VAL A 144 -3.40 12.49 22.68
N ASP A 145 -3.82 12.54 23.94
CA ASP A 145 -3.02 13.16 24.99
C ASP A 145 -1.91 12.21 25.42
N VAL A 146 -0.67 12.69 25.33
CA VAL A 146 0.50 11.87 25.65
C VAL A 146 1.17 12.37 26.92
N PRO A 147 1.75 11.45 27.73
CA PRO A 147 2.50 11.83 28.93
C PRO A 147 3.72 12.68 28.58
N GLY A 148 3.94 13.74 29.37
CA GLY A 148 5.06 14.67 29.17
C GLY A 148 6.36 14.23 29.83
N HIS A 149 6.34 13.28 30.77
CA HIS A 149 7.50 12.90 31.56
C HIS A 149 8.40 11.90 30.83
N GLU A 150 9.72 12.04 30.93
CA GLU A 150 10.73 11.21 30.22
C GLU A 150 10.58 9.70 30.46
N ARG A 151 10.07 9.29 31.64
CA ARG A 151 9.80 7.87 31.95
C ARG A 151 8.81 7.23 31.00
N PHE A 152 7.93 8.03 30.42
CA PHE A 152 6.84 7.60 29.56
C PHE A 152 7.08 7.87 28.07
N LEU A 153 8.34 8.13 27.66
CA LEU A 153 8.69 8.36 26.27
C LEU A 153 8.18 7.24 25.35
N ALA A 154 8.23 5.98 25.76
CA ALA A 154 7.70 4.85 24.99
C ALA A 154 6.17 4.93 24.80
N THR A 155 5.44 5.38 25.83
CA THR A 155 3.98 5.62 25.76
C THR A 155 3.67 6.80 24.82
N MET A 156 4.43 7.89 24.95
CA MET A 156 4.34 9.04 24.03
C MET A 156 4.55 8.59 22.58
N LEU A 157 5.59 7.83 22.30
CA LEU A 157 5.89 7.33 20.97
C LEU A 157 4.82 6.37 20.43
N ALA A 158 4.20 5.55 21.28
CA ALA A 158 3.08 4.71 20.88
C ALA A 158 1.86 5.52 20.44
N GLY A 159 1.59 6.67 21.08
CA GLY A 159 0.53 7.61 20.69
C GLY A 159 0.85 8.38 19.41
N ALA A 160 2.12 8.76 19.22
CA ALA A 160 2.60 9.53 18.07
C ALA A 160 3.05 8.64 16.89
N GLY A 161 3.11 7.32 17.06
CA GLY A 161 3.70 6.37 16.11
C GLY A 161 3.16 6.44 14.67
N PRO A 162 1.88 6.72 14.42
CA PRO A 162 1.36 6.97 13.09
C PRO A 162 1.72 8.32 12.46
N ALA A 163 2.53 9.14 13.16
CA ALA A 163 2.93 10.49 12.75
C ALA A 163 1.73 11.45 12.46
N PRO A 164 0.73 11.55 13.34
CA PRO A 164 -0.35 12.51 13.18
C PRO A 164 0.18 13.94 13.34
N PRO A 165 -0.58 14.98 12.92
CA PRO A 165 -0.30 16.37 13.27
C PRO A 165 -0.20 16.56 14.79
N VAL A 166 0.57 17.58 15.22
CA VAL A 166 0.87 17.79 16.64
C VAL A 166 0.31 19.12 17.16
N LEU A 167 -0.24 19.10 18.37
CA LEU A 167 -0.35 20.27 19.23
C LEU A 167 0.87 20.31 20.15
N PHE A 168 1.87 21.11 19.78
CA PHE A 168 3.08 21.25 20.58
C PHE A 168 2.91 22.38 21.60
N THR A 169 2.77 22.04 22.89
CA THR A 169 2.51 23.01 23.95
C THR A 169 3.78 23.49 24.62
N VAL A 170 3.90 24.79 24.79
CA VAL A 170 4.95 25.46 25.56
C VAL A 170 4.30 26.50 26.47
N ALA A 171 4.55 26.44 27.78
CA ALA A 171 4.00 27.41 28.71
C ALA A 171 4.72 28.75 28.60
N ALA A 172 3.97 29.87 28.61
CA ALA A 172 4.53 31.21 28.52
C ALA A 172 5.44 31.55 29.71
N ASP A 173 5.08 31.09 30.92
CA ASP A 173 5.81 31.27 32.18
C ASP A 173 7.01 30.29 32.32
N GLY A 174 6.96 29.11 31.69
CA GLY A 174 7.97 28.06 31.82
C GLY A 174 9.01 28.01 30.68
N GLY A 175 8.63 28.43 29.48
CA GLY A 175 9.47 28.43 28.29
C GLY A 175 9.85 27.04 27.78
N TRP A 176 10.96 26.96 27.06
CA TRP A 176 11.44 25.70 26.47
C TRP A 176 12.15 24.83 27.48
N MET A 177 11.72 23.59 27.63
CA MET A 177 12.20 22.64 28.65
C MET A 177 12.92 21.44 28.01
N PRO A 178 13.80 20.71 28.75
CA PRO A 178 14.50 19.53 28.22
C PRO A 178 13.57 18.45 27.66
N GLN A 179 12.41 18.23 28.28
CA GLN A 179 11.42 17.27 27.78
C GLN A 179 10.75 17.75 26.49
N SER A 180 10.57 19.07 26.30
CA SER A 180 10.12 19.64 25.03
C SER A 180 11.11 19.32 23.90
N GLN A 181 12.42 19.37 24.20
CA GLN A 181 13.47 19.00 23.25
C GLN A 181 13.39 17.52 22.87
N GLU A 182 13.23 16.61 23.83
CA GLU A 182 13.11 15.17 23.55
C GLU A 182 11.85 14.87 22.71
N HIS A 183 10.71 15.52 23.01
CA HIS A 183 9.50 15.40 22.21
C HIS A 183 9.69 15.91 20.79
N ALA A 184 10.37 17.06 20.63
CA ALA A 184 10.65 17.62 19.30
C ALA A 184 11.52 16.68 18.46
N LEU A 185 12.59 16.12 19.04
CA LEU A 185 13.45 15.13 18.38
C LEU A 185 12.69 13.85 18.01
N ALA A 186 11.82 13.38 18.90
CA ALA A 186 10.99 12.19 18.66
C ALA A 186 10.00 12.40 17.51
N LEU A 187 9.29 13.54 17.50
CA LEU A 187 8.35 13.89 16.45
C LEU A 187 9.04 14.15 15.10
N ASP A 188 10.19 14.80 15.11
CA ASP A 188 10.99 14.99 13.90
C ASP A 188 11.48 13.64 13.32
N ALA A 189 11.93 12.73 14.20
CA ALA A 189 12.33 11.37 13.84
C ALA A 189 11.18 10.56 13.22
N LEU A 190 9.94 10.71 13.72
CA LEU A 190 8.72 10.14 13.14
C LEU A 190 8.31 10.82 11.83
N GLY A 191 8.88 11.99 11.51
CA GLY A 191 8.57 12.73 10.30
C GLY A 191 7.33 13.60 10.41
N VAL A 192 6.90 13.97 11.62
CA VAL A 192 5.83 14.95 11.83
C VAL A 192 6.27 16.30 11.28
N ARG A 193 5.43 16.92 10.46
CA ARG A 193 5.69 18.22 9.80
C ARG A 193 4.53 19.20 9.99
N ASP A 194 3.37 18.68 10.32
CA ASP A 194 2.13 19.42 10.45
C ASP A 194 1.71 19.51 11.91
N GLY A 195 1.08 20.63 12.27
CA GLY A 195 0.62 20.86 13.64
C GLY A 195 0.52 22.34 13.97
N ILE A 196 0.42 22.63 15.26
CA ILE A 196 0.31 23.99 15.83
C ILE A 196 1.22 24.05 17.06
N LEU A 197 2.04 25.10 17.16
CA LEU A 197 2.77 25.47 18.37
C LEU A 197 1.82 26.28 19.26
N VAL A 198 1.42 25.73 20.39
CA VAL A 198 0.47 26.37 21.31
C VAL A 198 1.22 26.94 22.50
N MET A 199 1.19 28.27 22.63
CA MET A 199 1.71 28.95 23.80
C MET A 199 0.60 28.98 24.86
N THR A 200 0.77 28.23 25.93
CA THR A 200 -0.21 28.09 27.01
C THR A 200 0.08 29.04 28.18
N ARG A 201 -0.87 29.19 29.10
CA ARG A 201 -0.73 30.02 30.31
C ARG A 201 -0.42 31.50 29.99
N CYS A 202 -1.00 32.03 28.92
CA CYS A 202 -0.79 33.42 28.51
C CYS A 202 -1.43 34.45 29.47
N ASP A 203 -2.23 33.97 30.42
CA ASP A 203 -2.73 34.75 31.56
C ASP A 203 -1.66 34.97 32.64
N LEU A 204 -0.56 34.19 32.65
CA LEU A 204 0.49 34.32 33.67
C LEU A 204 1.72 35.08 33.18
N ALA A 205 2.02 35.04 31.87
CA ALA A 205 3.17 35.73 31.30
C ALA A 205 2.98 36.03 29.80
N ASP A 206 3.76 37.01 29.27
CA ASP A 206 3.83 37.26 27.83
C ASP A 206 4.35 36.06 27.08
N PRO A 207 3.63 35.54 26.07
CA PRO A 207 4.06 34.39 25.27
C PRO A 207 5.24 34.66 24.33
N GLY A 208 5.58 35.92 24.03
CA GLY A 208 6.60 36.32 23.07
C GLY A 208 7.97 35.66 23.33
N PRO A 209 8.59 35.87 24.51
CA PRO A 209 9.90 35.29 24.81
C PRO A 209 9.94 33.77 24.78
N ALA A 210 8.90 33.11 25.24
CA ALA A 210 8.81 31.64 25.24
C ALA A 210 8.61 31.11 23.82
N ARG A 211 7.82 31.78 22.99
CA ARG A 211 7.62 31.46 21.58
C ARG A 211 8.92 31.55 20.78
N ASP A 212 9.70 32.63 20.99
CA ASP A 212 10.95 32.85 20.24
C ASP A 212 12.00 31.77 20.60
N ARG A 213 12.10 31.38 21.87
CA ARG A 213 12.95 30.25 22.31
C ARG A 213 12.47 28.92 21.71
N ALA A 214 11.16 28.66 21.68
CA ALA A 214 10.62 27.47 21.07
C ALA A 214 10.91 27.40 19.57
N ARG A 215 10.74 28.50 18.83
CA ARG A 215 11.08 28.59 17.41
C ARG A 215 12.57 28.38 17.15
N ALA A 216 13.45 28.97 17.95
CA ALA A 216 14.88 28.75 17.87
C ALA A 216 15.24 27.27 18.07
N ALA A 217 14.65 26.61 19.08
CA ALA A 217 14.88 25.18 19.37
C ALA A 217 14.35 24.26 18.27
N LEU A 218 13.24 24.61 17.62
CA LEU A 218 12.63 23.85 16.53
C LEU A 218 13.26 24.10 15.15
N SER A 219 14.10 25.13 15.00
CA SER A 219 14.61 25.59 13.70
C SER A 219 15.31 24.54 12.87
N GLY A 220 15.97 23.55 13.50
CA GLY A 220 16.65 22.43 12.83
C GLY A 220 15.77 21.19 12.59
N THR A 221 14.47 21.26 12.85
CA THR A 221 13.54 20.14 12.75
C THR A 221 12.46 20.40 11.71
N GLY A 222 11.72 19.38 11.34
CA GLY A 222 10.55 19.53 10.48
C GLY A 222 9.39 20.30 11.11
N LEU A 223 9.48 20.60 12.39
CA LEU A 223 8.49 21.39 13.15
C LEU A 223 8.78 22.90 13.13
N ALA A 224 9.84 23.35 12.47
CA ALA A 224 10.27 24.75 12.44
C ALA A 224 9.20 25.72 11.93
N ARG A 225 8.29 25.25 11.06
CA ARG A 225 7.28 26.08 10.39
C ARG A 225 5.88 25.98 10.99
N LEU A 226 5.74 25.37 12.18
CA LEU A 226 4.42 25.30 12.84
C LEU A 226 3.85 26.71 13.07
N PRO A 227 2.59 26.98 12.68
CA PRO A 227 1.91 28.19 13.11
C PRO A 227 1.81 28.22 14.63
N SER A 228 1.83 29.41 15.24
CA SER A 228 1.75 29.54 16.70
C SER A 228 0.49 30.28 17.10
N VAL A 229 -0.18 29.76 18.13
CA VAL A 229 -1.36 30.36 18.77
C VAL A 229 -1.08 30.51 20.27
N ALA A 230 -1.44 31.65 20.83
CA ALA A 230 -1.34 31.95 22.26
C ALA A 230 -2.70 31.72 22.92
N VAL A 231 -2.72 30.95 24.03
CA VAL A 231 -3.98 30.61 24.70
C VAL A 231 -3.87 30.66 26.23
N SER A 232 -4.96 30.96 26.88
CA SER A 232 -5.19 30.67 28.29
C SER A 232 -6.39 29.74 28.44
N ALA A 233 -6.14 28.47 28.79
CA ALA A 233 -7.22 27.52 29.07
C ALA A 233 -8.06 27.91 30.30
N ARG A 234 -7.58 28.82 31.12
CA ARG A 234 -8.29 29.31 32.33
C ARG A 234 -9.26 30.43 32.01
N THR A 235 -8.86 31.39 31.17
CA THR A 235 -9.69 32.54 30.81
C THR A 235 -10.51 32.31 29.54
N GLY A 236 -10.11 31.35 28.71
CA GLY A 236 -10.69 31.10 27.38
C GLY A 236 -10.03 31.89 26.27
N ASP A 237 -9.12 32.83 26.58
CA ASP A 237 -8.47 33.67 25.58
C ASP A 237 -7.68 32.81 24.59
N GLY A 238 -7.79 33.10 23.30
CA GLY A 238 -7.08 32.39 22.21
C GLY A 238 -7.65 31.01 21.86
N LEU A 239 -8.67 30.49 22.56
CA LEU A 239 -9.31 29.23 22.22
C LEU A 239 -10.05 29.29 20.87
N PRO A 240 -10.80 30.35 20.53
CA PRO A 240 -11.42 30.47 19.20
C PRO A 240 -10.37 30.44 18.08
N GLU A 241 -9.27 31.15 18.21
CA GLU A 241 -8.17 31.17 17.24
C GLU A 241 -7.51 29.80 17.09
N LEU A 242 -7.40 29.06 18.21
CA LEU A 242 -6.89 27.69 18.14
C LEU A 242 -7.86 26.76 17.41
N VAL A 243 -9.18 26.90 17.59
CA VAL A 243 -10.20 26.16 16.86
C VAL A 243 -10.12 26.45 15.36
N HIS A 244 -9.99 27.72 14.96
CA HIS A 244 -9.77 28.09 13.56
C HIS A 244 -8.46 27.51 12.99
N ALA A 245 -7.38 27.55 13.76
CA ALA A 245 -6.10 26.96 13.35
C ALA A 245 -6.20 25.43 13.19
N LEU A 246 -6.99 24.75 14.01
CA LEU A 246 -7.28 23.31 13.87
C LEU A 246 -8.12 23.00 12.63
N ALA A 247 -9.11 23.85 12.31
CA ALA A 247 -9.89 23.74 11.08
C ALA A 247 -8.99 23.89 9.84
N ALA A 248 -8.16 24.95 9.81
CA ALA A 248 -7.20 25.17 8.74
C ALA A 248 -6.13 24.04 8.63
N LEU A 249 -5.72 23.45 9.76
CA LEU A 249 -4.83 22.30 9.78
C LEU A 249 -5.51 21.08 9.14
N ARG A 250 -6.75 20.78 9.52
CA ARG A 250 -7.56 19.68 8.96
C ARG A 250 -7.67 19.78 7.44
N ASP A 251 -7.96 20.97 6.92
CA ASP A 251 -8.20 21.20 5.49
C ASP A 251 -6.94 21.07 4.64
N ARG A 252 -5.76 21.24 5.26
CA ARG A 252 -4.46 20.97 4.62
C ARG A 252 -4.05 19.51 4.64
N MET A 253 -4.69 18.68 5.48
CA MET A 253 -4.32 17.26 5.57
C MET A 253 -4.70 16.50 4.29
N GLN A 254 -3.89 15.52 3.94
CA GLN A 254 -4.20 14.66 2.80
C GLN A 254 -5.49 13.87 3.05
N PRO A 255 -6.32 13.70 2.01
CA PRO A 255 -7.55 12.94 2.15
C PRO A 255 -7.25 11.48 2.53
N PRO A 256 -8.19 10.81 3.22
CA PRO A 256 -8.08 9.41 3.54
C PRO A 256 -7.84 8.53 2.30
N ARG A 257 -7.04 7.47 2.45
CA ARG A 257 -6.79 6.47 1.40
C ARG A 257 -7.53 5.17 1.71
N PRO A 258 -8.83 5.04 1.39
CA PRO A 258 -9.68 3.94 1.84
C PRO A 258 -9.28 2.57 1.27
N ARG A 259 -8.60 2.54 0.12
CA ARG A 259 -8.14 1.31 -0.54
C ARG A 259 -6.73 0.88 -0.14
N ALA A 260 -6.03 1.69 0.65
CA ALA A 260 -4.71 1.31 1.14
C ALA A 260 -4.79 0.06 2.05
N PRO A 261 -3.76 -0.79 2.08
CA PRO A 261 -3.76 -1.96 2.95
C PRO A 261 -3.82 -1.56 4.43
N VAL A 262 -4.82 -2.04 5.14
CA VAL A 262 -5.03 -1.80 6.58
C VAL A 262 -3.80 -2.24 7.38
N ARG A 263 -3.38 -1.39 8.33
CA ARG A 263 -2.43 -1.72 9.38
C ARG A 263 -2.81 -0.95 10.64
N LEU A 264 -3.33 -1.67 11.63
CA LEU A 264 -3.73 -1.13 12.92
C LEU A 264 -2.68 -1.50 13.98
N TRP A 265 -1.94 -0.53 14.47
CA TRP A 265 -1.02 -0.71 15.59
C TRP A 265 -1.78 -0.67 16.91
N ALA A 266 -1.78 -1.80 17.63
CA ALA A 266 -2.44 -1.95 18.92
C ALA A 266 -1.61 -1.29 20.03
N ASP A 267 -2.10 -0.23 20.64
CA ASP A 267 -1.47 0.41 21.81
C ASP A 267 -2.02 -0.10 23.13
N ARG A 268 -3.27 -0.58 23.14
CA ARG A 268 -3.87 -1.28 24.28
C ARG A 268 -4.60 -2.53 23.80
N ALA A 269 -4.63 -3.53 24.65
CA ALA A 269 -5.44 -4.72 24.50
C ALA A 269 -5.94 -5.17 25.88
N PHE A 270 -7.23 -5.40 26.01
CA PHE A 270 -7.86 -5.79 27.26
C PHE A 270 -9.13 -6.61 26.98
N THR A 271 -9.57 -7.36 27.99
CA THR A 271 -10.81 -8.14 27.91
C THR A 271 -11.89 -7.46 28.74
N LEU A 272 -13.04 -7.21 28.12
CA LEU A 272 -14.22 -6.66 28.80
C LEU A 272 -15.25 -7.77 29.09
N PRO A 273 -15.80 -7.83 30.29
CA PRO A 273 -16.92 -8.73 30.59
C PRO A 273 -18.08 -8.57 29.59
N GLY A 274 -18.57 -9.66 29.03
CA GLY A 274 -19.64 -9.66 28.04
C GLY A 274 -19.25 -9.25 26.62
N HIS A 275 -18.13 -8.54 26.43
CA HIS A 275 -17.69 -8.07 25.11
C HIS A 275 -16.48 -8.84 24.57
N GLY A 276 -15.69 -9.47 25.44
CA GLY A 276 -14.49 -10.20 25.06
C GLY A 276 -13.27 -9.30 24.80
N LEU A 277 -12.42 -9.70 23.86
CA LEU A 277 -11.18 -9.03 23.55
C LEU A 277 -11.42 -7.70 22.81
N VAL A 278 -10.88 -6.62 23.34
CA VAL A 278 -10.90 -5.28 22.73
C VAL A 278 -9.48 -4.77 22.56
N VAL A 279 -9.19 -4.24 21.39
CA VAL A 279 -7.94 -3.58 21.05
C VAL A 279 -8.21 -2.14 20.70
N THR A 280 -7.41 -1.22 21.21
CA THR A 280 -7.41 0.18 20.72
C THR A 280 -6.14 0.47 19.96
N GLY A 281 -6.26 1.36 18.97
CA GLY A 281 -5.12 1.74 18.14
C GLY A 281 -5.46 2.86 17.17
N THR A 282 -4.44 3.36 16.50
CA THR A 282 -4.62 4.30 15.39
C THR A 282 -4.55 3.54 14.07
N LEU A 283 -5.66 3.55 13.35
CA LEU A 283 -5.74 3.12 11.96
C LEU A 283 -5.15 4.22 11.10
N GLN A 284 -4.02 3.96 10.48
CA GLN A 284 -3.27 4.98 9.74
C GLN A 284 -3.89 5.25 8.37
N GLU A 285 -4.27 4.19 7.67
CA GLU A 285 -4.86 4.21 6.32
C GLU A 285 -5.66 2.93 6.07
N GLY A 286 -6.39 2.90 4.97
CA GLY A 286 -7.28 1.80 4.62
C GLY A 286 -8.61 1.86 5.35
N THR A 287 -9.51 0.94 5.04
CA THR A 287 -10.83 0.84 5.67
C THR A 287 -10.95 -0.50 6.39
N LEU A 288 -11.25 -0.44 7.68
CA LEU A 288 -11.54 -1.62 8.52
C LEU A 288 -13.05 -1.73 8.70
N THR A 289 -13.58 -2.92 8.45
CA THR A 289 -15.02 -3.20 8.45
C THR A 289 -15.36 -4.33 9.43
N LYS A 290 -16.54 -4.28 10.03
CA LYS A 290 -17.06 -5.42 10.81
C LYS A 290 -17.13 -6.67 9.93
N GLY A 291 -16.56 -7.77 10.42
CA GLY A 291 -16.42 -9.03 9.70
C GLY A 291 -15.04 -9.28 9.11
N ASP A 292 -14.19 -8.26 9.00
CA ASP A 292 -12.83 -8.42 8.51
C ASP A 292 -12.03 -9.38 9.38
N VAL A 293 -11.13 -10.13 8.73
CA VAL A 293 -10.19 -11.02 9.39
C VAL A 293 -8.82 -10.35 9.41
N LEU A 294 -8.19 -10.36 10.57
CA LEU A 294 -6.88 -9.76 10.79
C LEU A 294 -5.90 -10.81 11.33
N ASP A 295 -4.70 -10.81 10.81
CA ASP A 295 -3.57 -11.56 11.36
C ASP A 295 -2.89 -10.72 12.45
N ALA A 296 -2.61 -11.36 13.59
CA ALA A 296 -1.99 -10.76 14.76
C ALA A 296 -0.62 -11.37 15.03
N GLY A 297 0.44 -10.76 14.49
CA GLY A 297 1.81 -11.15 14.76
C GLY A 297 2.32 -12.37 13.98
N PRO A 298 3.56 -12.83 14.29
CA PRO A 298 4.27 -13.84 13.49
C PRO A 298 3.64 -15.24 13.51
N GLY A 299 2.90 -15.59 14.55
CA GLY A 299 2.18 -16.86 14.69
C GLY A 299 0.89 -16.96 13.89
N ARG A 300 0.51 -15.89 13.18
CA ARG A 300 -0.71 -15.79 12.35
C ARG A 300 -1.99 -16.14 13.11
N ALA A 301 -2.10 -15.73 14.39
CA ALA A 301 -3.38 -15.78 15.09
C ALA A 301 -4.40 -14.95 14.29
N ARG A 302 -5.48 -15.60 13.84
CA ARG A 302 -6.54 -14.95 13.06
C ARG A 302 -7.62 -14.46 13.98
N LEU A 303 -7.88 -13.16 13.92
CA LEU A 303 -8.88 -12.50 14.72
C LEU A 303 -9.94 -11.88 13.81
N THR A 304 -11.22 -12.08 14.13
CA THR A 304 -12.32 -11.52 13.35
C THR A 304 -12.88 -10.28 14.05
N VAL A 305 -13.08 -9.21 13.33
CA VAL A 305 -13.68 -7.96 13.80
C VAL A 305 -15.18 -8.17 14.08
N ARG A 306 -15.58 -8.15 15.35
CA ARG A 306 -16.98 -8.24 15.78
C ARG A 306 -17.68 -6.90 15.82
N GLY A 307 -16.95 -5.85 16.13
CA GLY A 307 -17.47 -4.50 16.24
C GLY A 307 -16.36 -3.49 16.22
N LEU A 308 -16.73 -2.26 15.86
CA LEU A 308 -15.85 -1.10 15.76
C LEU A 308 -16.48 0.06 16.50
N GLN A 309 -15.65 0.83 17.20
CA GLN A 309 -16.03 2.13 17.74
C GLN A 309 -15.03 3.18 17.28
N GLU A 310 -15.53 4.32 16.88
CA GLU A 310 -14.77 5.51 16.52
C GLU A 310 -15.38 6.73 17.22
N LEU A 311 -14.56 7.51 17.91
CA LEU A 311 -15.00 8.69 18.67
C LEU A 311 -16.18 8.39 19.62
N GLY A 312 -16.12 7.26 20.34
CA GLY A 312 -17.16 6.82 21.28
C GLY A 312 -18.44 6.25 20.65
N ARG A 313 -18.55 6.18 19.31
CA ARG A 313 -19.73 5.65 18.61
C ARG A 313 -19.46 4.32 17.96
N THR A 314 -20.42 3.41 17.98
CA THR A 314 -20.36 2.16 17.23
C THR A 314 -20.52 2.45 15.73
N VAL A 315 -19.60 1.91 14.93
CA VAL A 315 -19.59 2.07 13.47
C VAL A 315 -19.46 0.72 12.78
N ARG A 316 -19.96 0.61 11.53
CA ARG A 316 -19.78 -0.61 10.72
C ARG A 316 -18.40 -0.67 10.06
N ALA A 317 -17.86 0.49 9.72
CA ALA A 317 -16.56 0.64 9.08
C ALA A 317 -15.89 1.92 9.58
N SER A 318 -14.55 1.93 9.62
CA SER A 318 -13.74 3.10 9.91
C SER A 318 -12.62 3.20 8.89
N THR A 319 -12.35 4.40 8.40
CA THR A 319 -11.28 4.68 7.41
C THR A 319 -10.20 5.53 8.08
N GLY A 320 -8.93 5.11 7.93
CA GLY A 320 -7.80 5.86 8.46
C GLY A 320 -7.50 7.16 7.68
N PRO A 321 -6.93 8.17 8.36
CA PRO A 321 -6.44 8.14 9.74
C PRO A 321 -7.57 8.30 10.79
N ALA A 322 -7.72 7.29 11.64
CA ALA A 322 -8.76 7.27 12.66
C ALA A 322 -8.29 6.59 13.95
N ARG A 323 -8.82 7.04 15.09
CA ARG A 323 -8.65 6.36 16.36
C ARG A 323 -9.79 5.38 16.57
N VAL A 324 -9.48 4.08 16.69
CA VAL A 324 -10.49 3.03 16.74
C VAL A 324 -10.34 2.12 17.95
N ALA A 325 -11.46 1.67 18.49
CA ALA A 325 -11.54 0.50 19.35
C ALA A 325 -12.19 -0.65 18.57
N VAL A 326 -11.52 -1.79 18.57
CA VAL A 326 -11.91 -2.97 17.78
C VAL A 326 -12.20 -4.12 18.70
N ASN A 327 -13.44 -4.59 18.72
CA ASN A 327 -13.82 -5.82 19.39
C ASN A 327 -13.47 -6.99 18.48
N LEU A 328 -12.70 -7.95 19.00
CA LEU A 328 -12.15 -9.07 18.26
C LEU A 328 -12.66 -10.41 18.79
N ARG A 329 -12.81 -11.35 17.87
CA ARG A 329 -13.11 -12.76 18.18
C ARG A 329 -11.98 -13.63 17.65
N GLY A 330 -11.55 -14.59 18.45
CA GLY A 330 -10.46 -15.53 18.17
C GLY A 330 -9.48 -15.60 19.33
N ASP A 331 -8.47 -16.45 19.19
CA ASP A 331 -7.44 -16.64 20.20
C ASP A 331 -6.25 -15.71 19.92
N PRO A 332 -5.99 -14.73 20.80
CA PRO A 332 -4.85 -13.85 20.63
C PRO A 332 -3.53 -14.58 20.87
N PRO A 333 -2.39 -14.07 20.35
CA PRO A 333 -1.08 -14.62 20.66
C PRO A 333 -0.80 -14.55 22.17
N ARG A 334 -0.05 -15.54 22.68
CA ARG A 334 0.30 -15.64 24.13
C ARG A 334 1.01 -14.41 24.66
N GLU A 335 1.78 -13.74 23.83
CA GLU A 335 2.54 -12.52 24.16
C GLU A 335 1.65 -11.26 24.24
N GLY A 336 0.36 -11.41 23.98
CA GLY A 336 -0.60 -10.30 23.94
C GLY A 336 -0.55 -9.53 22.62
N LEU A 337 -1.40 -8.52 22.52
CA LEU A 337 -1.57 -7.72 21.28
C LEU A 337 -0.93 -6.32 21.38
N ARG A 338 -0.58 -5.83 22.58
CA ARG A 338 0.04 -4.52 22.74
C ARG A 338 1.37 -4.44 22.00
N GLY A 339 1.57 -3.40 21.20
CA GLY A 339 2.77 -3.24 20.39
C GLY A 339 2.83 -4.19 19.18
N THR A 340 1.69 -4.77 18.78
CA THR A 340 1.54 -5.61 17.60
C THR A 340 0.71 -4.87 16.56
N ALA A 341 1.01 -5.07 15.28
CA ALA A 341 0.13 -4.57 14.22
C ALA A 341 -0.81 -5.67 13.76
N LEU A 342 -2.08 -5.30 13.62
CA LEU A 342 -3.13 -6.13 13.03
C LEU A 342 -3.27 -5.78 11.56
N CYS A 343 -3.13 -6.77 10.68
CA CYS A 343 -3.16 -6.60 9.22
C CYS A 343 -4.07 -7.66 8.57
N PRO A 344 -4.74 -7.37 7.45
CA PRO A 344 -5.43 -8.40 6.69
C PRO A 344 -4.47 -9.51 6.25
N PRO A 345 -4.94 -10.77 6.15
CA PRO A 345 -4.09 -11.89 5.73
C PRO A 345 -3.39 -11.64 4.40
N GLY A 346 -2.10 -11.95 4.34
CA GLY A 346 -1.29 -11.81 3.11
C GLY A 346 -0.89 -10.37 2.74
N THR A 347 -1.24 -9.36 3.55
CA THR A 347 -0.89 -7.95 3.29
C THR A 347 0.31 -7.44 4.08
N SER A 348 0.97 -8.30 4.84
CA SER A 348 2.15 -7.94 5.63
C SER A 348 3.17 -9.08 5.67
N LEU A 349 4.43 -8.71 5.62
CA LEU A 349 5.57 -9.59 5.88
C LEU A 349 6.20 -9.22 7.23
N HIS A 350 6.32 -10.20 8.11
CA HIS A 350 6.99 -10.00 9.39
C HIS A 350 8.48 -10.27 9.23
N SER A 351 9.30 -9.27 9.54
CA SER A 351 10.76 -9.37 9.46
C SER A 351 11.42 -8.98 10.77
N ALA A 352 12.43 -9.75 11.15
CA ALA A 352 13.35 -9.41 12.24
C ALA A 352 14.58 -8.62 11.74
N VAL A 353 14.69 -8.39 10.43
CA VAL A 353 15.84 -7.70 9.84
C VAL A 353 15.35 -6.64 8.87
N ALA A 354 15.89 -5.43 8.94
CA ALA A 354 15.59 -4.37 7.99
C ALA A 354 16.83 -3.54 7.68
N ASP A 355 16.98 -3.16 6.41
CA ASP A 355 17.96 -2.14 6.04
C ASP A 355 17.29 -0.77 6.07
N VAL A 356 17.98 0.19 6.69
CA VAL A 356 17.41 1.49 7.02
C VAL A 356 18.34 2.64 6.62
N ARG A 357 17.76 3.80 6.39
CA ARG A 357 18.46 5.09 6.41
C ARG A 357 18.40 5.65 7.82
N LEU A 358 19.58 5.95 8.37
CA LEU A 358 19.71 6.56 9.69
C LEU A 358 19.69 8.08 9.59
N GLY A 359 19.05 8.72 10.59
CA GLY A 359 19.05 10.17 10.79
C GLY A 359 19.40 10.54 12.24
N GLY A 360 19.72 11.82 12.46
CA GLY A 360 19.99 12.37 13.79
C GLY A 360 21.36 12.03 14.36
N PRO A 361 21.53 12.18 15.70
CA PRO A 361 22.84 12.13 16.39
C PRO A 361 23.59 10.80 16.28
N LEU A 362 22.89 9.69 15.98
CA LEU A 362 23.49 8.38 15.76
C LEU A 362 24.49 8.33 14.61
N LEU A 363 24.44 9.29 13.69
CA LEU A 363 25.33 9.32 12.54
C LEU A 363 26.81 9.42 12.90
N GLY A 364 27.14 9.91 14.11
CA GLY A 364 28.53 10.08 14.58
C GLY A 364 29.03 9.04 15.59
N ARG A 365 28.19 8.20 16.19
CA ARG A 365 28.56 7.31 17.31
C ARG A 365 28.24 5.85 17.04
N ALA A 366 29.12 4.95 17.51
CA ALA A 366 28.95 3.49 17.39
C ALA A 366 28.03 2.95 18.50
N THR A 367 26.74 3.20 18.44
CA THR A 367 25.78 2.54 19.34
C THR A 367 25.39 1.20 18.70
N ALA A 368 25.81 0.09 19.32
CA ALA A 368 25.56 -1.26 18.80
C ALA A 368 24.14 -1.75 19.09
N GLU A 369 23.53 -1.25 20.16
CA GLU A 369 22.20 -1.68 20.62
C GLU A 369 21.29 -0.46 20.86
N VAL A 370 20.06 -0.56 20.37
CA VAL A 370 19.03 0.47 20.50
C VAL A 370 17.67 -0.18 20.75
N THR A 371 16.73 0.61 21.25
CA THR A 371 15.31 0.24 21.15
C THR A 371 14.70 0.96 19.94
N VAL A 372 14.10 0.20 19.05
CA VAL A 372 13.36 0.69 17.86
C VAL A 372 11.91 0.89 18.23
N HIS A 373 11.43 2.13 18.13
CA HIS A 373 10.03 2.47 18.34
C HIS A 373 9.37 2.71 16.98
N ILE A 374 8.38 1.91 16.63
CA ILE A 374 7.63 1.98 15.35
C ILE A 374 6.15 1.65 15.59
N GLY A 375 5.25 2.49 15.15
CA GLY A 375 3.86 2.38 15.55
C GLY A 375 3.74 2.37 17.08
N SER A 376 3.06 1.38 17.63
CA SER A 376 2.99 1.17 19.09
C SER A 376 4.05 0.20 19.63
N ALA A 377 4.91 -0.35 18.77
CA ALA A 377 5.94 -1.30 19.17
C ALA A 377 7.21 -0.62 19.69
N ALA A 378 7.81 -1.21 20.71
CA ALA A 378 9.14 -0.90 21.21
C ALA A 378 9.96 -2.21 21.24
N VAL A 379 10.97 -2.33 20.38
CA VAL A 379 11.70 -3.60 20.18
C VAL A 379 13.20 -3.36 20.25
N PRO A 380 13.94 -4.07 21.12
CA PRO A 380 15.40 -4.04 21.12
C PRO A 380 15.98 -4.49 19.77
N ALA A 381 17.04 -3.85 19.33
CA ALA A 381 17.69 -4.16 18.07
C ALA A 381 19.19 -3.92 18.11
N ARG A 382 19.92 -4.71 17.31
CA ARG A 382 21.33 -4.48 17.01
C ARG A 382 21.48 -3.68 15.72
N VAL A 383 22.41 -2.73 15.72
CA VAL A 383 22.71 -1.84 14.58
C VAL A 383 24.02 -2.27 13.94
N ARG A 384 23.95 -2.70 12.68
CA ARG A 384 25.13 -2.93 11.82
C ARG A 384 25.20 -1.88 10.75
N ARG A 385 26.13 -0.95 10.85
CA ARG A 385 26.32 0.11 9.85
C ARG A 385 26.95 -0.42 8.57
N PHE A 386 26.52 0.09 7.43
CA PHE A 386 27.12 -0.16 6.12
C PHE A 386 28.02 0.99 5.64
N GLY A 387 27.76 2.19 6.14
CA GLY A 387 28.49 3.43 5.82
C GLY A 387 27.89 4.62 6.55
N ARG A 388 28.12 5.83 6.04
CA ARG A 388 27.44 7.02 6.54
C ARG A 388 25.96 6.98 6.12
N GLY A 389 25.05 6.99 7.08
CA GLY A 389 23.61 7.12 6.84
C GLY A 389 22.84 5.85 6.53
N THR A 390 23.46 4.67 6.39
CA THR A 390 22.74 3.40 6.17
C THR A 390 23.19 2.33 7.14
N ALA A 391 22.25 1.48 7.56
CA ALA A 391 22.51 0.38 8.49
C ALA A 391 21.51 -0.76 8.31
N ARG A 392 21.86 -1.91 8.86
CA ARG A 392 20.95 -3.02 9.10
C ARG A 392 20.56 -3.03 10.57
N LEU A 393 19.27 -3.10 10.83
CA LEU A 393 18.71 -3.37 12.14
C LEU A 393 18.37 -4.85 12.21
N THR A 394 18.79 -5.50 13.31
CA THR A 394 18.38 -6.87 13.66
C THR A 394 17.56 -6.78 14.94
N LEU A 395 16.25 -6.98 14.81
CA LEU A 395 15.25 -6.87 15.87
C LEU A 395 15.21 -8.17 16.68
N THR A 396 14.91 -8.08 17.96
CA THR A 396 14.74 -9.26 18.85
C THR A 396 13.44 -10.03 18.56
N ARG A 397 12.46 -9.39 17.93
CA ARG A 397 11.24 -10.04 17.43
C ARG A 397 10.84 -9.46 16.07
N PRO A 398 10.21 -10.25 15.19
CA PRO A 398 9.78 -9.76 13.89
C PRO A 398 8.63 -8.76 14.00
N LEU A 399 8.61 -7.77 13.10
CA LEU A 399 7.56 -6.76 12.94
C LEU A 399 7.07 -6.73 11.49
N PRO A 400 5.80 -6.32 11.24
CA PRO A 400 5.26 -6.15 9.89
C PRO A 400 5.73 -4.81 9.29
N LEU A 401 7.01 -4.77 8.94
CA LEU A 401 7.67 -3.57 8.41
C LEU A 401 7.30 -3.33 6.94
N ARG A 402 7.15 -2.05 6.60
CA ARG A 402 6.94 -1.59 5.23
C ARG A 402 8.05 -0.64 4.80
N VAL A 403 8.30 -0.55 3.51
CA VAL A 403 9.17 0.47 2.94
C VAL A 403 8.62 1.85 3.30
N GLY A 404 9.49 2.75 3.75
CA GLY A 404 9.11 4.10 4.18
C GLY A 404 8.68 4.21 5.64
N ASP A 405 8.53 3.10 6.37
CA ASP A 405 8.24 3.16 7.81
C ASP A 405 9.31 3.96 8.55
N ARG A 406 8.85 4.86 9.41
CA ARG A 406 9.71 5.68 10.26
C ARG A 406 9.76 5.14 11.67
N ALA A 407 10.95 5.13 12.25
CA ALA A 407 11.17 4.67 13.60
C ALA A 407 12.02 5.67 14.38
N VAL A 408 11.73 5.80 15.67
CA VAL A 408 12.61 6.49 16.64
C VAL A 408 13.55 5.46 17.25
N LEU A 409 14.82 5.81 17.29
CA LEU A 409 15.85 5.00 17.95
C LEU A 409 16.18 5.61 19.30
N THR A 410 16.03 4.81 20.36
CA THR A 410 16.37 5.26 21.71
C THR A 410 17.47 4.39 22.32
N ALA A 411 18.31 5.00 23.14
CA ALA A 411 19.24 4.31 24.02
C ALA A 411 19.21 5.03 25.38
N HIS A 412 19.22 4.27 26.48
CA HIS A 412 19.12 4.83 27.84
C HIS A 412 17.94 5.81 28.01
N ARG A 413 16.80 5.48 27.41
CA ARG A 413 15.55 6.28 27.42
C ARG A 413 15.64 7.66 26.74
N ARG A 414 16.69 7.93 25.97
CA ARG A 414 16.85 9.17 25.19
C ARG A 414 16.77 8.89 23.71
N VAL A 415 16.24 9.83 22.97
CA VAL A 415 16.24 9.78 21.50
C VAL A 415 17.69 9.94 21.02
N VAL A 416 18.22 8.91 20.37
CA VAL A 416 19.58 8.91 19.81
C VAL A 416 19.60 9.07 18.29
N GLY A 417 18.47 8.87 17.64
CA GLY A 417 18.35 9.05 16.18
C GLY A 417 17.02 8.55 15.63
N SER A 418 16.94 8.54 14.33
CA SER A 418 15.81 8.05 13.55
C SER A 418 16.24 6.98 12.56
N ALA A 419 15.27 6.19 12.10
CA ALA A 419 15.45 5.27 11.00
C ALA A 419 14.27 5.33 10.04
N VAL A 420 14.55 5.28 8.72
CA VAL A 420 13.55 5.05 7.67
C VAL A 420 13.83 3.69 7.07
N VAL A 421 12.84 2.81 7.07
CA VAL A 421 12.97 1.48 6.49
C VAL A 421 13.07 1.59 4.98
N LEU A 422 14.18 1.11 4.41
CA LEU A 422 14.43 1.06 2.98
C LEU A 422 14.13 -0.33 2.42
N ASP A 423 14.56 -1.38 3.12
CA ASP A 423 14.32 -2.75 2.71
C ASP A 423 13.97 -3.62 3.93
N PRO A 424 12.69 -3.99 4.10
CA PRO A 424 12.24 -4.83 5.19
C PRO A 424 12.48 -6.34 4.95
N VAL A 425 12.93 -6.73 3.74
CA VAL A 425 13.30 -8.11 3.39
C VAL A 425 14.66 -8.07 2.66
N PRO A 426 15.72 -7.65 3.39
CA PRO A 426 17.01 -7.45 2.76
C PRO A 426 17.71 -8.76 2.42
N PRO A 427 18.52 -8.79 1.35
CA PRO A 427 19.35 -9.95 1.03
C PRO A 427 20.38 -10.21 2.13
N TYR A 428 20.84 -11.43 2.21
CA TYR A 428 21.97 -11.77 3.08
C TYR A 428 23.20 -10.94 2.69
N VAL A 429 23.82 -10.31 3.66
CA VAL A 429 25.07 -9.57 3.47
C VAL A 429 26.15 -10.26 4.31
N GLY A 430 27.10 -10.89 3.64
CA GLY A 430 28.23 -11.57 4.25
C GLY A 430 29.08 -10.65 5.15
N PRO A 431 30.29 -11.12 5.60
CA PRO A 431 31.12 -10.35 6.52
C PRO A 431 31.57 -8.99 5.94
N ARG A 432 32.27 -8.21 6.74
CA ARG A 432 32.55 -6.76 6.65
C ARG A 432 32.75 -6.11 5.28
N ARG A 433 33.28 -6.82 4.26
CA ARG A 433 33.54 -6.26 2.91
C ARG A 433 32.28 -6.03 2.05
N ALA A 434 31.21 -6.75 2.30
CA ALA A 434 29.95 -6.62 1.52
C ALA A 434 29.08 -5.42 1.93
N GLY A 435 29.41 -4.75 3.04
CA GLY A 435 28.65 -3.59 3.55
C GLY A 435 28.70 -2.38 2.62
N GLY A 436 29.85 -2.14 1.95
CA GLY A 436 30.02 -1.01 1.02
C GLY A 436 29.13 -1.11 -0.22
N ALA A 437 29.06 -2.30 -0.84
CA ALA A 437 28.18 -2.53 -1.99
C ALA A 437 26.71 -2.36 -1.61
N ARG A 438 26.33 -2.84 -0.41
CA ARG A 438 24.96 -2.66 0.09
C ARG A 438 24.64 -1.19 0.38
N ALA A 439 25.59 -0.44 0.98
CA ALA A 439 25.45 0.99 1.18
C ALA A 439 25.22 1.73 -0.14
N ALA A 440 25.98 1.40 -1.19
CA ALA A 440 25.81 1.98 -2.52
C ALA A 440 24.43 1.67 -3.11
N ALA A 441 23.97 0.44 -2.99
CA ALA A 441 22.64 0.02 -3.46
C ALA A 441 21.49 0.77 -2.72
N LEU A 442 21.68 1.09 -1.43
CA LEU A 442 20.69 1.80 -0.62
C LEU A 442 20.77 3.33 -0.76
N ALA A 443 21.88 3.86 -1.25
CA ALA A 443 22.10 5.33 -1.33
C ALA A 443 21.04 6.04 -2.19
N GLY A 444 20.64 5.42 -3.30
CA GLY A 444 19.63 5.95 -4.23
C GLY A 444 18.19 5.59 -3.89
N HIS A 445 17.95 4.85 -2.80
CA HIS A 445 16.59 4.42 -2.44
C HIS A 445 15.74 5.62 -2.01
N PRO A 446 14.54 5.85 -2.59
CA PRO A 446 13.72 7.04 -2.27
C PRO A 446 13.24 7.05 -0.81
N GLY A 447 13.05 5.88 -0.20
CA GLY A 447 12.48 5.73 1.14
C GLY A 447 10.95 5.81 1.15
N THR A 448 10.35 5.63 -0.01
CA THR A 448 8.90 5.48 -0.22
C THR A 448 8.63 4.18 -0.96
N PRO A 449 7.45 3.55 -0.79
CA PRO A 449 7.10 2.30 -1.47
C PRO A 449 6.80 2.56 -2.96
N ASP A 450 7.85 2.45 -3.78
CA ASP A 450 7.79 2.63 -5.23
C ASP A 450 7.96 1.28 -5.93
N ALA A 451 6.98 0.89 -6.74
CA ALA A 451 6.96 -0.42 -7.38
C ALA A 451 8.07 -0.59 -8.43
N GLU A 452 8.32 0.43 -9.24
CA GLU A 452 9.34 0.39 -10.28
C GLU A 452 10.74 0.26 -9.65
N HIS A 453 11.00 1.07 -8.62
CA HIS A 453 12.25 1.01 -7.86
C HIS A 453 12.46 -0.37 -7.22
N GLU A 454 11.44 -0.92 -6.55
CA GLU A 454 11.54 -2.23 -5.89
C GLU A 454 11.76 -3.37 -6.86
N ILE A 455 11.10 -3.37 -8.02
CA ILE A 455 11.30 -4.36 -9.08
C ILE A 455 12.70 -4.21 -9.68
N ALA A 456 13.13 -2.98 -9.97
CA ALA A 456 14.44 -2.73 -10.55
C ALA A 456 15.59 -3.14 -9.63
N SER A 457 15.49 -2.82 -8.35
CA SER A 457 16.54 -3.09 -7.34
C SER A 457 16.65 -4.58 -6.98
N ARG A 458 15.55 -5.34 -7.05
CA ARG A 458 15.52 -6.77 -6.70
C ARG A 458 15.79 -7.69 -7.88
N GLY A 459 15.60 -7.22 -9.12
CA GLY A 459 15.69 -8.02 -10.34
C GLY A 459 14.50 -8.97 -10.50
N PHE A 460 14.29 -9.84 -9.50
CA PHE A 460 13.16 -10.76 -9.38
C PHE A 460 12.46 -10.55 -8.06
N VAL A 461 11.15 -10.46 -8.07
CA VAL A 461 10.35 -10.33 -6.85
C VAL A 461 8.95 -10.91 -7.03
N ARG A 462 8.40 -11.49 -5.97
CA ARG A 462 7.02 -11.96 -5.96
C ARG A 462 6.07 -10.79 -5.70
N LEU A 463 4.91 -10.81 -6.37
CA LEU A 463 3.86 -9.81 -6.17
C LEU A 463 3.43 -9.72 -4.69
N ASP A 464 3.32 -10.89 -4.01
CA ASP A 464 2.96 -10.95 -2.59
C ASP A 464 4.04 -10.34 -1.69
N THR A 465 5.32 -10.42 -2.08
CA THR A 465 6.41 -9.75 -1.37
C THR A 465 6.26 -8.24 -1.47
N LEU A 466 6.02 -7.70 -2.67
CA LEU A 466 5.81 -6.26 -2.86
C LEU A 466 4.61 -5.76 -2.04
N ARG A 467 3.49 -6.49 -2.10
CA ARG A 467 2.29 -6.19 -1.33
C ARG A 467 2.57 -6.20 0.18
N GLY A 468 3.31 -7.22 0.63
CA GLY A 468 3.68 -7.39 2.04
C GLY A 468 4.63 -6.32 2.59
N ILE A 469 5.44 -5.69 1.74
CA ILE A 469 6.31 -4.55 2.11
C ILE A 469 5.68 -3.18 1.88
N GLY A 470 4.37 -3.13 1.57
CA GLY A 470 3.59 -1.90 1.48
C GLY A 470 3.55 -1.24 0.11
N VAL A 471 4.03 -1.90 -0.94
CA VAL A 471 3.96 -1.40 -2.32
C VAL A 471 2.55 -1.60 -2.88
N ASP A 472 2.00 -0.59 -3.53
CA ASP A 472 0.75 -0.71 -4.28
C ASP A 472 1.00 -1.55 -5.54
N THR A 473 0.26 -2.66 -5.65
CA THR A 473 0.38 -3.62 -6.74
C THR A 473 -0.86 -3.70 -7.63
N THR A 474 -1.81 -2.80 -7.46
CA THR A 474 -3.12 -2.85 -8.15
C THR A 474 -3.00 -2.74 -9.67
N ALA A 475 -2.02 -1.98 -10.16
CA ALA A 475 -1.76 -1.77 -11.59
C ALA A 475 -0.68 -2.70 -12.17
N ILE A 476 -0.16 -3.68 -11.39
CA ILE A 476 0.99 -4.48 -11.79
C ILE A 476 0.54 -5.87 -12.21
N ALA A 477 0.84 -6.25 -13.46
CA ALA A 477 0.62 -7.59 -13.96
C ALA A 477 1.88 -8.46 -13.78
N PRO A 478 1.81 -9.61 -13.09
CA PRO A 478 2.92 -10.54 -12.97
C PRO A 478 3.18 -11.26 -14.30
N VAL A 479 4.41 -11.72 -14.50
CA VAL A 479 4.80 -12.49 -15.70
C VAL A 479 4.09 -13.85 -15.71
N ALA A 480 4.30 -14.64 -14.67
CA ALA A 480 3.62 -15.91 -14.41
C ALA A 480 3.91 -16.34 -12.96
N GLY A 481 3.03 -17.15 -12.36
CA GLY A 481 3.23 -17.66 -10.99
C GLY A 481 3.41 -16.57 -9.93
N GLY A 482 2.93 -15.34 -10.17
CA GLY A 482 3.08 -14.23 -9.25
C GLY A 482 4.47 -13.58 -9.23
N TRP A 483 5.34 -13.89 -10.17
CA TRP A 483 6.67 -13.31 -10.31
C TRP A 483 6.66 -12.02 -11.14
N LEU A 484 7.46 -11.05 -10.70
CA LEU A 484 7.79 -9.82 -11.40
C LEU A 484 9.29 -9.84 -11.72
N VAL A 485 9.66 -9.40 -12.91
CA VAL A 485 11.03 -9.41 -13.40
C VAL A 485 11.37 -8.02 -13.93
N SER A 486 12.50 -7.48 -13.49
CA SER A 486 12.92 -6.15 -13.91
C SER A 486 13.21 -6.11 -15.43
N PRO A 487 13.05 -4.94 -16.08
CA PRO A 487 13.41 -4.78 -17.49
C PRO A 487 14.87 -5.12 -17.78
N ALA A 488 15.78 -4.86 -16.86
CA ALA A 488 17.20 -5.19 -16.99
C ALA A 488 17.41 -6.71 -17.03
N GLU A 489 16.82 -7.45 -16.09
CA GLU A 489 16.88 -8.91 -16.05
C GLU A 489 16.22 -9.55 -17.27
N ARG A 490 15.08 -9.03 -17.73
CA ARG A 490 14.45 -9.51 -18.96
C ARG A 490 15.37 -9.39 -20.18
N ARG A 491 16.06 -8.24 -20.33
CA ARG A 491 17.02 -8.04 -21.43
C ARG A 491 18.21 -8.98 -21.31
N ARG A 492 18.78 -9.12 -20.10
CA ARG A 492 19.89 -10.06 -19.84
C ARG A 492 19.50 -11.49 -20.21
N ILE A 493 18.36 -11.96 -19.70
CA ILE A 493 17.83 -13.31 -19.98
C ILE A 493 17.60 -13.50 -21.48
N ALA A 494 16.95 -12.57 -22.15
CA ALA A 494 16.69 -12.66 -23.58
C ALA A 494 18.00 -12.78 -24.39
N GLY A 495 19.03 -12.01 -24.03
CA GLY A 495 20.36 -12.08 -24.65
C GLY A 495 21.05 -13.43 -24.42
N GLU A 496 21.09 -13.91 -23.18
CA GLU A 496 21.73 -15.18 -22.83
C GLU A 496 20.99 -16.40 -23.43
N VAL A 497 19.65 -16.37 -23.43
CA VAL A 497 18.82 -17.39 -24.08
C VAL A 497 19.07 -17.41 -25.59
N SER A 498 19.08 -16.23 -26.24
CA SER A 498 19.36 -16.14 -27.68
C SER A 498 20.75 -16.68 -28.03
N ALA A 499 21.76 -16.35 -27.22
CA ALA A 499 23.13 -16.89 -27.41
C ALA A 499 23.17 -18.40 -27.21
N ALA A 500 22.46 -18.94 -26.21
CA ALA A 500 22.42 -20.38 -25.92
C ALA A 500 21.71 -21.20 -27.01
N THR A 501 20.82 -20.59 -27.76
CA THR A 501 20.00 -21.23 -28.80
C THR A 501 20.42 -20.82 -30.21
N ALA A 502 21.56 -20.13 -30.36
CA ALA A 502 22.04 -19.63 -31.66
C ALA A 502 22.25 -20.74 -32.70
N ASP A 503 22.77 -21.91 -32.27
CA ASP A 503 23.05 -23.06 -33.13
C ASP A 503 21.78 -23.83 -33.51
N GLY A 504 20.61 -23.48 -32.93
CA GLY A 504 19.34 -24.16 -33.21
C GLY A 504 19.15 -25.49 -32.50
N GLU A 505 20.11 -25.92 -31.69
CA GLU A 505 20.02 -27.16 -30.91
C GLU A 505 19.08 -26.99 -29.70
N PRO A 506 18.28 -28.01 -29.36
CA PRO A 506 17.43 -27.98 -28.17
C PRO A 506 18.24 -27.87 -26.88
N VAL A 507 18.02 -26.81 -26.07
CA VAL A 507 18.72 -26.57 -24.81
C VAL A 507 17.89 -27.08 -23.62
N ASP A 508 18.51 -27.83 -22.71
CA ASP A 508 17.85 -28.27 -21.48
C ASP A 508 17.42 -27.08 -20.62
N ALA A 509 16.14 -27.04 -20.26
CA ALA A 509 15.54 -25.89 -19.56
C ALA A 509 16.07 -25.75 -18.13
N THR A 510 16.35 -26.85 -17.44
CA THR A 510 16.83 -26.84 -16.05
C THR A 510 18.28 -26.32 -16.01
N ALA A 511 19.13 -26.83 -16.89
CA ALA A 511 20.52 -26.35 -17.01
C ALA A 511 20.58 -24.88 -17.43
N LEU A 512 19.71 -24.47 -18.36
CA LEU A 512 19.61 -23.06 -18.79
C LEU A 512 19.14 -22.18 -17.63
N GLY A 513 18.11 -22.58 -16.88
CA GLY A 513 17.61 -21.85 -15.71
C GLY A 513 18.68 -21.65 -14.64
N ALA A 514 19.45 -22.70 -14.34
CA ALA A 514 20.58 -22.64 -13.41
C ALA A 514 21.68 -21.67 -13.89
N ARG A 515 22.03 -21.73 -15.18
CA ARG A 515 23.02 -20.82 -15.80
C ARG A 515 22.56 -19.36 -15.76
N LEU A 516 21.26 -19.11 -15.97
CA LEU A 516 20.65 -17.77 -15.90
C LEU A 516 20.53 -17.26 -14.45
N GLY A 517 20.77 -18.11 -13.44
CA GLY A 517 20.60 -17.76 -12.04
C GLY A 517 19.16 -17.45 -11.66
N LEU A 518 18.19 -18.13 -12.29
CA LEU A 518 16.78 -17.92 -11.98
C LEU A 518 16.46 -18.38 -10.56
N PRO A 519 15.76 -17.57 -9.75
CA PRO A 519 15.23 -18.02 -8.46
C PRO A 519 14.27 -19.21 -8.62
N ASP A 520 14.19 -20.07 -7.59
CA ASP A 520 13.28 -21.19 -7.55
C ASP A 520 11.83 -20.77 -7.82
N GLY A 521 11.16 -21.48 -8.73
CA GLY A 521 9.78 -21.22 -9.10
C GLY A 521 9.55 -20.08 -10.10
N VAL A 522 10.61 -19.44 -10.62
CA VAL A 522 10.48 -18.53 -11.77
C VAL A 522 10.27 -19.36 -13.04
N PRO A 523 9.14 -19.21 -13.75
CA PRO A 523 8.85 -20.01 -14.94
C PRO A 523 9.67 -19.52 -16.14
N LEU A 524 10.73 -20.25 -16.50
CA LEU A 524 11.57 -19.91 -17.66
C LEU A 524 10.75 -19.72 -18.94
N GLY A 525 9.71 -20.55 -19.17
CA GLY A 525 8.87 -20.45 -20.37
C GLY A 525 8.19 -19.09 -20.57
N ALA A 526 7.87 -18.38 -19.49
CA ALA A 526 7.27 -17.05 -19.55
C ALA A 526 8.30 -15.92 -19.81
N LEU A 527 9.58 -16.24 -19.77
CA LEU A 527 10.69 -15.30 -20.01
C LEU A 527 11.35 -15.49 -21.37
N LEU A 528 10.94 -16.53 -22.11
CA LEU A 528 11.50 -16.81 -23.43
C LEU A 528 11.07 -15.73 -24.44
N PRO A 529 11.98 -15.34 -25.36
CA PRO A 529 11.60 -14.57 -26.54
C PRO A 529 10.50 -15.28 -27.36
N PRO A 530 9.64 -14.54 -28.09
CA PRO A 530 8.53 -15.13 -28.85
C PRO A 530 8.94 -16.22 -29.87
N ALA A 531 10.20 -16.18 -30.35
CA ALA A 531 10.74 -17.16 -31.26
C ALA A 531 11.08 -18.53 -30.63
N LEU A 532 10.98 -18.64 -29.31
CA LEU A 532 11.36 -19.81 -28.53
C LEU A 532 10.21 -20.29 -27.65
N VAL A 533 10.12 -21.61 -27.47
CA VAL A 533 9.11 -22.24 -26.60
C VAL A 533 9.73 -23.36 -25.77
N LEU A 534 9.09 -23.66 -24.65
CA LEU A 534 9.45 -24.82 -23.83
C LEU A 534 8.63 -26.03 -24.26
N ARG A 535 9.30 -27.10 -24.72
CA ARG A 535 8.68 -28.38 -25.08
C ARG A 535 9.46 -29.54 -24.45
N ALA A 536 8.76 -30.41 -23.75
CA ALA A 536 9.35 -31.59 -23.09
C ALA A 536 10.63 -31.30 -22.29
N GLY A 537 10.63 -30.21 -21.50
CA GLY A 537 11.78 -29.81 -20.66
C GLY A 537 12.95 -29.19 -21.44
N ARG A 538 12.77 -28.89 -22.72
CA ARG A 538 13.79 -28.24 -23.56
C ARG A 538 13.29 -26.95 -24.17
N VAL A 539 14.19 -25.98 -24.29
CA VAL A 539 13.95 -24.73 -25.02
C VAL A 539 14.26 -24.99 -26.48
N VAL A 540 13.26 -24.81 -27.33
CA VAL A 540 13.33 -25.04 -28.78
C VAL A 540 12.75 -23.84 -29.51
N ARG A 541 13.05 -23.71 -30.81
CA ARG A 541 12.40 -22.67 -31.62
C ARG A 541 10.90 -22.93 -31.76
N ALA A 542 10.12 -21.87 -31.71
CA ALA A 542 8.64 -21.94 -31.79
C ALA A 542 8.16 -22.53 -33.11
N ASP A 543 8.88 -22.22 -34.19
CA ASP A 543 8.64 -22.76 -35.55
C ASP A 543 9.05 -24.23 -35.74
N GLY A 544 9.65 -24.83 -34.73
CA GLY A 544 10.10 -26.21 -34.75
C GLY A 544 11.24 -26.49 -35.76
N ALA A 545 11.78 -25.43 -36.33
CA ALA A 545 12.81 -25.49 -37.37
C ALA A 545 14.17 -25.17 -36.75
N GLY A 546 15.12 -26.09 -36.93
CA GLY A 546 16.53 -25.76 -36.88
C GLY A 546 16.87 -24.71 -37.96
N PRO A 547 18.06 -24.10 -37.94
CA PRO A 547 18.46 -23.22 -39.02
C PRO A 547 18.50 -24.03 -40.33
N LEU A 548 17.88 -23.48 -41.37
CA LEU A 548 18.04 -24.01 -42.71
C LEU A 548 19.54 -24.00 -43.07
N SER A 549 20.03 -25.01 -43.71
CA SER A 549 21.38 -24.99 -44.28
C SER A 549 21.57 -23.79 -45.22
N ALA A 550 22.79 -23.35 -45.45
CA ALA A 550 23.04 -22.24 -46.38
C ALA A 550 22.44 -22.53 -47.76
N ALA A 551 22.59 -23.74 -48.25
CA ALA A 551 22.00 -24.20 -49.50
C ALA A 551 20.48 -24.15 -49.50
N ALA A 552 19.83 -24.57 -48.43
CA ALA A 552 18.36 -24.49 -48.30
C ALA A 552 17.85 -23.05 -48.21
N ARG A 553 18.56 -22.15 -47.55
CA ARG A 553 18.21 -20.71 -47.50
C ARG A 553 18.29 -20.05 -48.87
N ASP A 554 19.35 -20.39 -49.64
CA ASP A 554 19.56 -19.85 -50.96
C ASP A 554 18.50 -20.40 -51.95
N LEU A 555 18.13 -21.68 -51.85
CA LEU A 555 17.03 -22.25 -52.59
C LEU A 555 15.70 -21.54 -52.30
N VAL A 556 15.36 -21.37 -51.02
CA VAL A 556 14.11 -20.68 -50.64
C VAL A 556 14.08 -19.25 -51.19
N ARG A 557 15.20 -18.54 -51.06
CA ARG A 557 15.32 -17.16 -51.58
C ARG A 557 15.14 -17.11 -53.09
N SER A 558 15.75 -18.05 -53.82
CA SER A 558 15.63 -18.12 -55.28
C SER A 558 14.19 -18.43 -55.74
N LEU A 559 13.47 -19.28 -55.02
CA LEU A 559 12.07 -19.60 -55.31
C LEU A 559 11.14 -18.44 -54.97
N GLU A 560 11.41 -17.69 -53.88
CA GLU A 560 10.65 -16.48 -53.52
C GLU A 560 10.87 -15.35 -54.54
N ALA A 561 12.11 -15.16 -55.01
CA ALA A 561 12.44 -14.19 -56.04
C ALA A 561 11.75 -14.58 -57.40
N ALA A 562 11.82 -15.83 -57.78
CA ALA A 562 11.13 -16.31 -59.00
C ALA A 562 9.63 -16.14 -58.92
N LEU A 563 9.03 -16.32 -57.75
CA LEU A 563 7.60 -16.04 -57.56
C LEU A 563 7.27 -14.55 -57.69
N ALA A 564 8.14 -13.66 -57.23
CA ALA A 564 7.97 -12.23 -57.37
C ALA A 564 8.01 -11.78 -58.86
N GLU A 565 8.73 -12.52 -59.71
CA GLU A 565 8.79 -12.36 -61.15
C GLU A 565 7.64 -13.10 -61.88
N GLY A 566 6.69 -13.68 -61.12
CA GLY A 566 5.53 -14.38 -61.67
C GLY A 566 5.78 -15.86 -62.04
N SER A 567 6.91 -16.44 -61.67
CA SER A 567 7.20 -17.85 -61.93
C SER A 567 6.75 -18.76 -60.79
N PHE A 568 5.96 -19.81 -61.12
CA PHE A 568 5.51 -20.84 -60.16
C PHE A 568 6.44 -22.08 -60.19
N GLY A 569 7.72 -21.87 -60.37
CA GLY A 569 8.72 -22.93 -60.53
C GLY A 569 8.89 -23.80 -59.29
N ALA A 570 9.34 -25.04 -59.52
CA ALA A 570 9.79 -25.97 -58.48
C ALA A 570 11.10 -26.64 -58.91
N PRO A 571 12.09 -26.82 -58.02
CA PRO A 571 13.33 -27.47 -58.36
C PRO A 571 13.12 -28.95 -58.72
N THR A 572 13.94 -29.46 -59.63
CA THR A 572 13.98 -30.89 -59.91
C THR A 572 14.82 -31.64 -58.85
N PRO A 573 14.64 -32.96 -58.68
CA PRO A 573 15.51 -33.74 -57.79
C PRO A 573 17.00 -33.59 -58.10
N ALA A 574 17.35 -33.53 -59.38
CA ALA A 574 18.75 -33.31 -59.81
C ALA A 574 19.28 -31.92 -59.39
N GLN A 575 18.46 -30.86 -59.48
CA GLN A 575 18.82 -29.52 -59.00
C GLN A 575 18.98 -29.47 -57.48
N LEU A 576 18.09 -30.16 -56.73
CA LEU A 576 18.22 -30.26 -55.27
C LEU A 576 19.53 -30.96 -54.87
N THR A 577 19.85 -32.05 -55.54
CA THR A 577 21.13 -32.77 -55.32
C THR A 577 22.34 -31.89 -55.65
N ALA A 578 22.29 -31.18 -56.78
CA ALA A 578 23.36 -30.27 -57.20
C ALA A 578 23.57 -29.09 -56.23
N LEU A 579 22.51 -28.64 -55.59
CA LEU A 579 22.54 -27.58 -54.56
C LEU A 579 22.90 -28.12 -53.18
N GLY A 580 23.02 -29.42 -52.99
CA GLY A 580 23.30 -30.05 -51.71
C GLY A 580 22.13 -29.96 -50.72
N VAL A 581 20.89 -29.80 -51.21
CA VAL A 581 19.70 -29.70 -50.38
C VAL A 581 19.05 -31.06 -50.22
N GLY A 582 19.13 -31.61 -49.02
CA GLY A 582 18.61 -32.93 -48.68
C GLY A 582 17.13 -32.94 -48.26
N GLY A 583 16.57 -34.14 -48.07
CA GLY A 583 15.19 -34.30 -47.59
C GLY A 583 14.94 -33.70 -46.23
N HIS A 584 15.95 -33.67 -45.36
CA HIS A 584 15.87 -33.01 -44.04
C HIS A 584 15.67 -31.50 -44.19
N ASP A 585 16.46 -30.86 -45.04
CA ASP A 585 16.36 -29.41 -45.32
C ASP A 585 15.00 -29.02 -45.89
N LEU A 586 14.50 -29.84 -46.84
CA LEU A 586 13.16 -29.62 -47.43
C LEU A 586 12.04 -29.75 -46.39
N ALA A 587 12.12 -30.80 -45.55
CA ALA A 587 11.15 -30.99 -44.46
C ALA A 587 11.23 -29.84 -43.45
N LEU A 588 12.40 -29.31 -43.19
CA LEU A 588 12.61 -28.14 -42.31
C LEU A 588 12.03 -26.86 -42.93
N ALA A 589 12.26 -26.64 -44.23
CA ALA A 589 11.70 -25.47 -44.95
C ALA A 589 10.18 -25.53 -45.05
N VAL A 590 9.58 -26.72 -45.14
CA VAL A 590 8.11 -26.89 -45.09
C VAL A 590 7.59 -26.64 -43.67
N ARG A 591 8.22 -27.19 -42.64
CA ARG A 591 7.81 -26.94 -41.25
C ARG A 591 7.94 -25.46 -40.84
N SER A 592 8.91 -24.77 -41.40
CA SER A 592 9.08 -23.31 -41.14
C SER A 592 8.14 -22.42 -41.96
N GLY A 593 7.24 -23.03 -42.77
CA GLY A 593 6.28 -22.28 -43.58
C GLY A 593 6.90 -21.51 -44.76
N ARG A 594 8.17 -21.82 -45.13
CA ARG A 594 8.85 -21.17 -46.25
C ARG A 594 8.55 -21.88 -47.59
N LEU A 595 8.33 -23.19 -47.55
CA LEU A 595 7.95 -24.00 -48.70
C LEU A 595 6.64 -24.73 -48.44
N VAL A 596 5.91 -25.04 -49.52
CA VAL A 596 4.75 -25.92 -49.52
C VAL A 596 5.11 -27.16 -50.32
N ARG A 597 4.85 -28.35 -49.75
CA ARG A 597 4.98 -29.61 -50.42
C ARG A 597 3.70 -29.94 -51.18
N LEU A 598 3.74 -29.91 -52.52
CA LEU A 598 2.62 -30.25 -53.37
C LEU A 598 2.49 -31.75 -53.57
N SER A 599 3.64 -32.45 -53.72
CA SER A 599 3.73 -33.92 -53.85
C SER A 599 5.03 -34.43 -53.24
N GLY A 600 5.31 -35.74 -53.29
CA GLY A 600 6.53 -36.35 -52.73
C GLY A 600 7.82 -35.69 -53.20
N THR A 601 7.86 -35.15 -54.40
CA THR A 601 9.09 -34.60 -55.03
C THR A 601 8.95 -33.11 -55.41
N VAL A 602 7.78 -32.49 -55.26
CA VAL A 602 7.52 -31.12 -55.71
C VAL A 602 7.33 -30.18 -54.51
N HIS A 603 8.27 -29.26 -54.33
CA HIS A 603 8.26 -28.22 -53.31
C HIS A 603 8.29 -26.85 -53.99
N VAL A 604 7.42 -25.96 -53.59
CA VAL A 604 7.27 -24.58 -54.12
C VAL A 604 7.35 -23.55 -52.99
N ALA A 605 7.60 -22.30 -53.30
CA ALA A 605 7.52 -21.24 -52.31
C ALA A 605 6.11 -21.16 -51.67
N ALA A 606 6.05 -20.80 -50.38
CA ALA A 606 4.82 -20.87 -49.58
C ALA A 606 3.62 -20.13 -50.18
N ARG A 607 3.84 -19.03 -50.89
CA ARG A 607 2.81 -18.21 -51.52
C ARG A 607 2.41 -18.65 -52.95
N VAL A 608 3.02 -19.69 -53.49
CA VAL A 608 2.71 -20.19 -54.84
C VAL A 608 1.23 -20.62 -54.97
N PRO A 609 0.63 -21.38 -54.04
CA PRO A 609 -0.76 -21.79 -54.19
C PRO A 609 -1.73 -20.58 -54.26
N GLU A 610 -1.56 -19.56 -53.45
CA GLU A 610 -2.38 -18.35 -53.45
C GLU A 610 -2.19 -17.56 -54.75
N ALA A 611 -0.96 -17.38 -55.21
CA ALA A 611 -0.63 -16.69 -56.42
C ALA A 611 -1.16 -17.45 -57.66
N ALA A 612 -1.05 -18.78 -57.65
CA ALA A 612 -1.60 -19.63 -58.70
C ALA A 612 -3.12 -19.57 -58.76
N ALA A 613 -3.82 -19.55 -57.63
CA ALA A 613 -5.27 -19.36 -57.56
C ALA A 613 -5.68 -18.01 -58.17
N ARG A 614 -4.98 -16.93 -57.82
CA ARG A 614 -5.24 -15.59 -58.41
C ARG A 614 -4.98 -15.56 -59.91
N ALA A 615 -3.97 -16.25 -60.40
CA ALA A 615 -3.67 -16.30 -61.80
C ALA A 615 -4.76 -17.01 -62.65
N LEU A 616 -5.59 -17.87 -62.04
CA LEU A 616 -6.75 -18.49 -62.70
C LEU A 616 -8.01 -17.59 -62.74
N ALA A 617 -8.05 -16.47 -62.01
CA ALA A 617 -9.22 -15.58 -61.95
C ALA A 617 -9.74 -15.14 -63.33
N PRO A 618 -8.92 -14.89 -64.39
CA PRO A 618 -9.38 -14.54 -65.71
C PRO A 618 -10.23 -15.63 -66.43
N LEU A 619 -10.20 -16.88 -65.97
CA LEU A 619 -11.04 -17.97 -66.50
C LEU A 619 -12.49 -17.86 -66.04
N GLY A 620 -12.80 -17.00 -65.09
CA GLY A 620 -14.15 -16.80 -64.53
C GLY A 620 -14.71 -18.07 -63.88
N ALA A 621 -16.04 -18.13 -63.80
CA ALA A 621 -16.78 -19.25 -63.21
C ALA A 621 -16.93 -20.48 -64.17
N GLY A 622 -16.40 -20.40 -65.39
CA GLY A 622 -16.49 -21.46 -66.35
C GLY A 622 -15.58 -22.65 -66.04
N PRO A 623 -15.93 -23.85 -66.57
CA PRO A 623 -15.08 -25.02 -66.41
C PRO A 623 -13.78 -24.89 -67.24
N PHE A 624 -12.65 -25.33 -66.69
CA PHE A 624 -11.34 -25.31 -67.36
C PHE A 624 -10.58 -26.65 -67.17
N THR A 625 -9.65 -26.91 -68.10
CA THR A 625 -8.80 -28.07 -68.05
C THR A 625 -7.47 -27.83 -67.32
N VAL A 626 -6.81 -28.89 -66.88
CA VAL A 626 -5.42 -28.82 -66.33
C VAL A 626 -4.47 -28.20 -67.35
N SER A 627 -4.71 -28.42 -68.65
CA SER A 627 -3.87 -27.88 -69.72
C SER A 627 -3.99 -26.38 -69.86
N GLU A 628 -5.15 -25.82 -69.64
CA GLU A 628 -5.38 -24.35 -69.58
C GLU A 628 -4.72 -23.73 -68.34
N ALA A 629 -4.91 -24.31 -67.17
CA ALA A 629 -4.24 -23.88 -65.95
C ALA A 629 -2.72 -23.91 -66.12
N ARG A 630 -2.19 -24.99 -66.73
CA ARG A 630 -0.75 -25.12 -67.01
C ARG A 630 -0.21 -23.99 -67.88
N ARG A 631 -0.98 -23.61 -68.94
CA ARG A 631 -0.60 -22.53 -69.86
C ARG A 631 -0.58 -21.17 -69.12
N ILE A 632 -1.57 -20.91 -68.31
CA ILE A 632 -1.65 -19.67 -67.50
C ILE A 632 -0.46 -19.61 -66.51
N TRP A 633 -0.17 -20.68 -65.81
CA TRP A 633 0.93 -20.73 -64.87
C TRP A 633 2.32 -20.84 -65.51
N ASN A 634 2.37 -21.13 -66.82
CA ASN A 634 3.59 -21.35 -67.59
C ASN A 634 4.55 -22.34 -66.91
N VAL A 635 4.02 -23.50 -66.45
CA VAL A 635 4.81 -24.52 -65.72
C VAL A 635 4.71 -25.88 -66.40
N PRO A 636 5.72 -26.76 -66.20
CA PRO A 636 5.67 -28.14 -66.69
C PRO A 636 4.54 -28.94 -66.01
N ARG A 637 4.05 -29.98 -66.69
CA ARG A 637 2.97 -30.86 -66.19
C ARG A 637 3.29 -31.44 -64.81
N ARG A 638 4.57 -31.70 -64.49
CA ARG A 638 5.04 -32.20 -63.21
C ARG A 638 4.73 -31.28 -62.04
N ILE A 639 4.55 -29.96 -62.28
CA ILE A 639 4.18 -28.94 -61.30
C ILE A 639 2.70 -28.68 -61.38
N ALA A 640 2.14 -28.51 -62.60
CA ALA A 640 0.75 -28.14 -62.80
C ALA A 640 -0.23 -29.14 -62.17
N LEU A 641 0.01 -30.45 -62.32
CA LEU A 641 -0.89 -31.46 -61.79
C LEU A 641 -0.89 -31.49 -60.24
N PRO A 642 0.25 -31.57 -59.53
CA PRO A 642 0.23 -31.47 -58.05
C PRO A 642 -0.28 -30.13 -57.52
N LEU A 643 -0.08 -29.03 -58.26
CA LEU A 643 -0.54 -27.71 -57.85
C LEU A 643 -2.05 -27.61 -57.91
N ILE A 644 -2.69 -28.09 -59.02
CA ILE A 644 -4.16 -28.05 -59.13
C ILE A 644 -4.80 -29.02 -58.13
N GLU A 645 -4.21 -30.21 -57.89
CA GLU A 645 -4.69 -31.13 -56.86
C GLU A 645 -4.55 -30.58 -55.44
N TYR A 646 -3.55 -29.72 -55.18
CA TYR A 646 -3.44 -28.98 -53.94
C TYR A 646 -4.56 -27.97 -53.81
N LEU A 647 -4.90 -27.22 -54.86
CA LEU A 647 -6.01 -26.25 -54.91
C LEU A 647 -7.36 -26.95 -54.79
N ASP A 648 -7.54 -28.15 -55.41
CA ASP A 648 -8.74 -29.01 -55.25
C ASP A 648 -8.93 -29.38 -53.74
N ARG A 649 -7.89 -29.84 -53.08
CA ARG A 649 -7.91 -30.19 -51.64
C ARG A 649 -8.14 -28.99 -50.74
N ALA A 650 -7.62 -27.85 -51.13
CA ALA A 650 -7.82 -26.58 -50.41
C ALA A 650 -9.21 -25.96 -50.66
N GLY A 651 -10.07 -26.56 -51.49
CA GLY A 651 -11.39 -26.07 -51.80
C GLY A 651 -11.42 -24.83 -52.69
N VAL A 652 -10.28 -24.46 -53.28
CA VAL A 652 -10.15 -23.31 -54.21
C VAL A 652 -10.66 -23.66 -55.57
N THR A 653 -10.44 -24.91 -55.98
CA THR A 653 -11.01 -25.47 -57.23
C THR A 653 -11.80 -26.74 -56.92
N ARG A 654 -12.77 -27.07 -57.81
CA ARG A 654 -13.58 -28.29 -57.71
C ARG A 654 -13.49 -29.07 -59.02
N ARG A 655 -13.15 -30.35 -58.93
CA ARG A 655 -13.09 -31.28 -60.07
C ARG A 655 -14.49 -31.84 -60.37
N GLY A 656 -14.96 -31.71 -61.57
CA GLY A 656 -16.18 -32.33 -62.11
C GLY A 656 -15.98 -33.77 -62.53
N THR A 657 -17.07 -34.46 -62.94
CA THR A 657 -17.07 -35.86 -63.41
C THR A 657 -16.43 -36.01 -64.78
N ASP A 658 -16.26 -34.93 -65.54
CA ASP A 658 -15.67 -34.83 -66.89
C ASP A 658 -14.17 -34.41 -66.85
N ASP A 659 -13.54 -34.46 -65.67
CA ASP A 659 -12.15 -34.03 -65.43
C ASP A 659 -11.94 -32.50 -65.60
N LEU A 660 -12.97 -31.73 -65.84
CA LEU A 660 -12.95 -30.27 -65.85
C LEU A 660 -12.98 -29.74 -64.40
N ARG A 661 -12.45 -28.56 -64.22
CA ARG A 661 -12.41 -27.88 -62.89
C ARG A 661 -13.12 -26.54 -62.97
N THR A 662 -13.75 -26.14 -61.87
CA THR A 662 -14.33 -24.82 -61.69
C THR A 662 -13.72 -24.13 -60.50
N LEU A 663 -13.53 -22.82 -60.53
CA LEU A 663 -13.12 -22.02 -59.39
C LEU A 663 -14.30 -21.93 -58.40
N CYS A 664 -14.04 -22.25 -57.11
CA CYS A 664 -14.98 -22.08 -56.03
C CYS A 664 -14.80 -20.66 -55.49
N GLY A 665 -15.82 -19.81 -55.59
CA GLY A 665 -15.90 -18.38 -55.41
C GLY A 665 -14.86 -17.70 -54.50
N ALA A 666 -14.28 -16.64 -55.02
CA ALA A 666 -13.52 -15.67 -54.22
C ALA A 666 -14.48 -14.81 -53.38
N ARG A 667 -14.11 -14.45 -52.17
CA ARG A 667 -14.77 -13.37 -51.43
C ARG A 667 -14.53 -12.04 -52.15
N GLU A 668 -15.41 -11.06 -51.90
CA GLU A 668 -15.33 -9.72 -52.49
C GLU A 668 -14.00 -8.99 -52.19
N ASP A 669 -13.24 -9.42 -51.20
CA ASP A 669 -11.92 -8.88 -50.81
C ASP A 669 -10.72 -9.59 -51.51
N GLY A 670 -10.97 -10.54 -52.41
CA GLY A 670 -9.92 -11.25 -53.13
C GLY A 670 -9.16 -12.31 -52.31
N THR A 671 -9.61 -12.64 -51.12
CA THR A 671 -9.02 -13.67 -50.26
C THR A 671 -9.71 -15.02 -50.44
N TRP A 672 -8.90 -16.09 -50.45
CA TRP A 672 -9.35 -17.49 -50.50
C TRP A 672 -9.21 -18.10 -49.11
N THR A 673 -10.32 -18.61 -48.55
CA THR A 673 -10.22 -19.35 -47.27
C THR A 673 -9.73 -20.76 -47.52
N THR A 674 -8.52 -21.05 -47.10
CA THR A 674 -8.10 -22.45 -46.91
C THR A 674 -8.71 -22.92 -45.59
N SER A 675 -9.69 -23.83 -45.65
CA SER A 675 -10.11 -24.61 -44.46
C SER A 675 -8.94 -25.51 -44.09
N GLY A 676 -8.35 -25.26 -42.88
CA GLY A 676 -7.22 -26.01 -42.33
C GLY A 676 -7.53 -27.47 -42.03
#